data_8f16f6217298fc8615fac7e00a6d3bf0
#
_entry.id   8f16f6217298fc8615fac7e00a6d3bf0
#
_cell.length_a   1.000
_cell.length_b   1.000
_cell.length_c   1.000
_cell.angle_alpha   90.00
_cell.angle_beta   90.00
_cell.angle_gamma   90.00
#
_symmetry.space_group_name_H-M   'P 1'
#
loop_
_entity.id
_entity.type
_entity.pdbx_description
1 polymer ?
#
loop_
_entity_poly.entity_id
_entity_poly.type
_entity_poly.pdbx_seq_one_letter_code
_entity_poly.pdbx_strand_id
1 'polypeptide(L)'
;MNFRDTFLEKLNSQSEPKLNSGNYFDPFLNVLAQTARTWIFDEIKSKEMLALPAEDLLNDGTLQGILLKISKRVLIADMNICKSEGKLLGDTEDQEYRDYVFHYLLAPEYLEKLFQRYPVWEQSLFQALTFYVRNMTEIIEHLSLDRENLNVHFFNENPFRQVRHISGSGSDTHCGNRMVYKVELDNGEVLYHKPRINEGISFFSDLYTRIGASGGISAYVTPTFMGNGYAWEKDMAYGACMTEQQTKDYFKRLGMILCICQLCHTSDMHYENMIAHGEYPMLIDYETLVQIPFQPVQSDESEMDVAIRMSVLTIGLLPFFGMNLKKMKADFSGLCGDGGQELNFKVPVIRNPGKSSMQIGYVFAKTREQKNRVHLNEAVIQPSEYVWEIKEGFRLAYHYICGNRPEILECVQQLSEGTFRHLFRNTQEYQMILDLSYHPEFMKEEGKRKAFLAEALSVPGFQDKPWIIEQEIRDLLNGDIPYFQFRMSGKEILNSEGNAVAPYFPVTGMDFLKSQIESRSVMDMKLQEQFIEVALNYGRVRWLNDVKHRNTRGNSCDLMELLEKTADAIYEKQVILQDEVGWINTCILPGKDDRRFTYHMQTSSMYLYDGIMGNAVFFAALLKWMPQHKAKGLYHHLLRQLFAYTDSLCKNHEETLETGAFIGEGSIVYGYELLHKITGKQIFLEYAEKHSEVVYEAAEADHNFDIISGNAGALLVFLNLYDITGAEKYLNMAKDMAGFLMNQAVPAAEGVGWRNSGNGALLAGFSHGNSGILYALARLSSYTRDAQFLNMAWQAFLYERTLYKHEMGGWLDLRSDEEIYVDDFKWCHGTGGILFSRILSEPYFHGKQKDVLKADIRKLRADTPKISLRKEMGLCHGNFGNLILGSIMDDGSWKETLDSNKREVLKLLQSAYNEDPTSGILYEHYDYGLMTGLSGIGYSLLYSIDPTLPPIFDAGLERIQ
;
A
#
# COMPACT_ATOMS: atom_id res chain seq x y z
N MET A 1 28.17 35.33 -16.39
CA MET A 1 27.96 35.89 -15.06
C MET A 1 29.04 35.37 -14.14
N ASN A 2 29.78 36.23 -13.45
CA ASN A 2 30.71 35.77 -12.42
C ASN A 2 30.15 35.99 -11.03
N PHE A 3 29.21 35.16 -10.63
CA PHE A 3 28.53 35.27 -9.33
C PHE A 3 29.51 35.20 -8.17
N ARG A 4 30.62 34.44 -8.32
CA ARG A 4 31.64 34.29 -7.29
C ARG A 4 32.30 35.61 -6.94
N ASP A 5 32.74 36.33 -7.92
CA ASP A 5 33.46 37.61 -7.70
C ASP A 5 32.52 38.66 -7.11
N THR A 6 31.29 38.79 -7.67
CA THR A 6 30.28 39.72 -7.12
C THR A 6 29.90 39.38 -5.67
N PHE A 7 29.83 38.07 -5.35
CA PHE A 7 29.55 37.60 -3.99
C PHE A 7 30.68 37.95 -3.04
N LEU A 8 31.94 37.74 -3.41
CA LEU A 8 33.12 38.05 -2.61
C LEU A 8 33.26 39.57 -2.40
N GLU A 9 32.96 40.40 -3.41
CA GLU A 9 32.95 41.84 -3.31
C GLU A 9 31.87 42.32 -2.30
N LYS A 10 30.68 41.76 -2.35
CA LYS A 10 29.61 42.07 -1.40
C LYS A 10 29.94 41.61 0.02
N LEU A 11 30.57 40.47 0.17
CA LEU A 11 31.03 39.99 1.47
C LEU A 11 32.03 40.95 2.14
N ASN A 12 32.94 41.52 1.37
CA ASN A 12 33.92 42.53 1.84
C ASN A 12 33.30 43.89 2.21
N SER A 13 32.13 44.22 1.69
CA SER A 13 31.48 45.54 1.87
C SER A 13 30.40 45.52 2.99
N GLN A 14 30.08 44.41 3.62
CA GLN A 14 29.04 44.35 4.63
C GLN A 14 29.47 44.85 6.00
N SER A 15 28.62 45.75 6.58
CA SER A 15 28.57 46.03 8.01
C SER A 15 27.90 44.86 8.74
N GLU A 16 28.26 44.55 9.98
CA GLU A 16 27.74 43.40 10.77
C GLU A 16 26.24 43.19 10.61
N PRO A 17 25.79 42.10 9.99
CA PRO A 17 24.37 41.80 9.78
C PRO A 17 23.73 41.33 11.09
N LYS A 18 22.50 41.73 11.34
CA LYS A 18 21.71 41.27 12.50
C LYS A 18 21.33 39.81 12.30
N LEU A 19 21.60 38.96 13.30
CA LEU A 19 21.04 37.59 13.37
C LEU A 19 19.53 37.68 13.67
N ASN A 20 18.69 37.32 12.75
CA ASN A 20 17.28 37.11 13.01
C ASN A 20 17.11 35.74 13.65
N SER A 21 16.31 35.64 14.71
CA SER A 21 16.02 34.37 15.39
C SER A 21 15.15 33.47 14.51
N GLY A 22 15.75 32.46 13.89
CA GLY A 22 14.94 31.46 13.21
C GLY A 22 15.61 30.65 12.10
N ASN A 23 16.54 31.27 11.34
CA ASN A 23 17.20 30.56 10.23
C ASN A 23 18.71 30.43 10.49
N TYR A 24 19.26 29.26 10.20
CA TYR A 24 20.63 28.92 10.48
C TYR A 24 21.54 29.37 9.35
N PHE A 25 22.67 29.95 9.68
CA PHE A 25 23.65 30.53 8.74
C PHE A 25 23.09 31.68 7.85
N ASP A 26 21.99 32.28 8.27
CA ASP A 26 21.33 33.41 7.56
C ASP A 26 22.28 34.49 7.05
N PRO A 27 23.25 35.01 7.85
CA PRO A 27 24.11 36.08 7.36
C PRO A 27 24.85 35.66 6.04
N PHE A 28 25.36 34.46 5.98
CA PHE A 28 26.02 33.93 4.79
C PHE A 28 25.03 33.72 3.62
N LEU A 29 23.89 33.05 3.89
CA LEU A 29 22.89 32.76 2.86
C LEU A 29 22.26 34.05 2.29
N ASN A 30 22.08 35.08 3.13
CA ASN A 30 21.55 36.35 2.71
C ASN A 30 22.48 37.11 1.75
N VAL A 31 23.79 37.03 1.93
CA VAL A 31 24.74 37.63 0.97
C VAL A 31 24.62 36.97 -0.40
N LEU A 32 24.51 35.66 -0.44
CA LEU A 32 24.27 34.91 -1.67
C LEU A 32 22.94 35.30 -2.32
N ALA A 33 21.88 35.35 -1.53
CA ALA A 33 20.55 35.75 -2.02
C ALA A 33 20.51 37.18 -2.53
N GLN A 34 21.17 38.13 -1.84
CA GLN A 34 21.28 39.51 -2.29
C GLN A 34 22.08 39.63 -3.60
N THR A 35 23.11 38.77 -3.78
CA THR A 35 23.85 38.73 -5.03
C THR A 35 22.92 38.32 -6.18
N ALA A 36 22.14 37.28 -6.02
CA ALA A 36 21.18 36.85 -7.03
C ALA A 36 20.14 37.94 -7.36
N ARG A 37 19.56 38.57 -6.30
CA ARG A 37 18.57 39.69 -6.48
C ARG A 37 19.14 40.81 -7.30
N THR A 38 20.35 41.27 -7.01
CA THR A 38 20.99 42.35 -7.79
C THR A 38 21.06 41.98 -9.27
N TRP A 39 21.47 40.76 -9.58
CA TRP A 39 21.54 40.31 -10.99
C TRP A 39 20.15 40.24 -11.64
N ILE A 40 19.12 39.79 -10.94
CA ILE A 40 17.74 39.78 -11.46
C ILE A 40 17.28 41.21 -11.76
N PHE A 41 17.48 42.17 -10.86
CA PHE A 41 17.06 43.55 -11.08
C PHE A 41 17.83 44.26 -12.20
N ASP A 42 19.11 44.00 -12.37
CA ASP A 42 19.92 44.55 -13.47
C ASP A 42 19.43 43.99 -14.83
N GLU A 43 19.09 42.70 -14.88
CA GLU A 43 18.56 42.07 -16.11
C GLU A 43 17.16 42.63 -16.47
N ILE A 44 16.26 42.78 -15.48
CA ILE A 44 14.92 43.34 -15.66
C ILE A 44 15.01 44.78 -16.17
N LYS A 45 15.88 45.61 -15.59
CA LYS A 45 16.07 46.99 -16.04
C LYS A 45 16.59 47.07 -17.48
N SER A 46 17.50 46.18 -17.85
CA SER A 46 18.08 46.13 -19.20
C SER A 46 17.07 45.82 -20.28
N LYS A 47 16.00 45.10 -19.92
CA LYS A 47 14.94 44.65 -20.86
C LYS A 47 13.65 45.46 -20.79
N GLU A 48 13.64 46.59 -20.05
CA GLU A 48 12.45 47.47 -19.86
C GLU A 48 11.19 46.70 -19.41
N MET A 49 11.38 45.65 -18.64
CA MET A 49 10.27 44.85 -18.14
C MET A 49 9.42 45.59 -17.12
N LEU A 50 8.27 44.98 -16.76
CA LEU A 50 7.33 45.54 -15.78
C LEU A 50 8.04 46.27 -14.64
N ALA A 51 7.60 47.51 -14.36
CA ALA A 51 8.07 48.26 -13.19
C ALA A 51 7.68 47.49 -11.93
N LEU A 52 8.65 46.81 -11.37
CA LEU A 52 8.46 46.06 -10.13
C LEU A 52 8.69 46.99 -8.94
N PRO A 53 7.81 47.01 -7.97
CA PRO A 53 8.14 47.70 -6.73
C PRO A 53 9.23 46.94 -6.00
N ALA A 54 10.21 47.68 -5.52
CA ALA A 54 11.18 47.43 -4.46
C ALA A 54 11.67 46.01 -4.10
N GLU A 55 12.74 45.99 -3.31
CA GLU A 55 13.53 44.89 -2.78
C GLU A 55 12.76 43.69 -2.18
N ASP A 56 11.49 43.88 -1.82
CA ASP A 56 10.68 42.83 -1.16
C ASP A 56 10.06 41.77 -2.10
N LEU A 57 10.03 42.01 -3.41
CA LEU A 57 9.39 41.16 -4.40
C LEU A 57 9.86 39.71 -4.35
N LEU A 58 11.13 39.47 -4.07
CA LEU A 58 11.79 38.18 -4.06
C LEU A 58 12.30 37.76 -2.67
N ASN A 59 11.75 38.34 -1.61
CA ASN A 59 12.22 38.10 -0.25
C ASN A 59 11.37 37.08 0.51
N ASP A 60 11.15 35.92 -0.10
CA ASP A 60 10.26 34.85 0.40
C ASP A 60 10.97 33.69 1.10
N GLY A 61 12.31 33.71 1.14
CA GLY A 61 13.08 32.61 1.70
C GLY A 61 13.28 31.42 0.76
N THR A 62 12.68 31.40 -0.44
CA THR A 62 12.82 30.28 -1.40
C THR A 62 14.27 29.99 -1.72
N LEU A 63 15.02 31.04 -2.14
CA LEU A 63 16.44 30.86 -2.49
C LEU A 63 17.27 30.47 -1.25
N GLN A 64 17.03 31.09 -0.10
CA GLN A 64 17.72 30.72 1.14
C GLN A 64 17.46 29.28 1.53
N GLY A 65 16.23 28.78 1.33
CA GLY A 65 15.90 27.37 1.54
C GLY A 65 16.69 26.42 0.65
N ILE A 66 16.81 26.74 -0.66
CA ILE A 66 17.61 25.98 -1.62
C ILE A 66 19.08 25.96 -1.19
N LEU A 67 19.64 27.14 -0.89
CA LEU A 67 21.04 27.27 -0.49
C LEU A 67 21.33 26.58 0.84
N LEU A 68 20.41 26.64 1.81
CA LEU A 68 20.52 25.93 3.08
C LEU A 68 20.50 24.42 2.87
N LYS A 69 19.64 23.90 2.00
CA LYS A 69 19.60 22.46 1.68
C LYS A 69 20.95 21.95 1.18
N ILE A 70 21.60 22.70 0.30
CA ILE A 70 22.93 22.39 -0.25
C ILE A 70 24.02 22.52 0.82
N SER A 71 23.92 23.49 1.74
CA SER A 71 25.04 23.92 2.63
C SER A 71 25.01 23.30 4.02
N LYS A 72 23.83 22.98 4.57
CA LYS A 72 23.65 22.64 6.00
C LYS A 72 24.63 21.58 6.50
N ARG A 73 24.88 20.52 5.69
CA ARG A 73 25.75 19.40 6.09
C ARG A 73 27.23 19.82 6.11
N VAL A 74 27.67 20.59 5.13
CA VAL A 74 29.03 21.10 5.03
C VAL A 74 29.32 22.11 6.16
N LEU A 75 28.43 23.09 6.36
CA LEU A 75 28.64 24.14 7.36
C LEU A 75 28.58 23.61 8.80
N ILE A 76 27.66 22.68 9.09
CA ILE A 76 27.61 22.01 10.41
C ILE A 76 28.90 21.19 10.65
N ALA A 77 29.38 20.46 9.66
CA ALA A 77 30.59 19.68 9.79
C ALA A 77 31.82 20.57 10.00
N ASP A 78 31.97 21.65 9.24
CA ASP A 78 33.09 22.57 9.36
C ASP A 78 33.08 23.31 10.72
N MET A 79 31.93 23.78 11.17
CA MET A 79 31.76 24.39 12.49
C MET A 79 32.17 23.41 13.61
N ASN A 80 31.74 22.15 13.54
CA ASN A 80 32.12 21.14 14.52
C ASN A 80 33.63 20.83 14.48
N ILE A 81 34.27 20.90 13.32
CA ILE A 81 35.74 20.82 13.21
C ILE A 81 36.38 21.99 13.91
N CYS A 82 35.95 23.24 13.64
CA CYS A 82 36.48 24.42 14.31
C CYS A 82 36.31 24.34 15.83
N LYS A 83 35.17 23.86 16.30
CA LYS A 83 34.92 23.62 17.75
C LYS A 83 35.89 22.60 18.32
N SER A 84 36.05 21.45 17.67
CA SER A 84 36.95 20.37 18.14
C SER A 84 38.44 20.78 18.20
N GLU A 85 38.82 21.69 17.33
CA GLU A 85 40.17 22.28 17.28
C GLU A 85 40.34 23.45 18.28
N GLY A 86 39.33 23.80 19.03
CA GLY A 86 39.35 24.91 20.01
C GLY A 86 39.51 26.28 19.36
N LYS A 87 39.07 26.46 18.14
CA LYS A 87 39.20 27.71 17.38
C LYS A 87 38.10 28.73 17.65
N LEU A 88 36.93 28.24 18.09
CA LEU A 88 35.79 29.13 18.33
C LEU A 88 35.90 29.84 19.66
N LEU A 89 35.63 31.12 19.62
CA LEU A 89 35.67 32.02 20.78
C LEU A 89 34.26 32.19 21.35
N GLY A 90 34.13 32.07 22.67
CA GLY A 90 32.84 32.24 23.37
C GLY A 90 32.77 31.45 24.66
N ASP A 91 32.02 31.94 25.64
CA ASP A 91 31.78 31.27 26.91
C ASP A 91 30.55 30.35 26.85
N THR A 92 29.76 30.47 25.79
CA THR A 92 28.53 29.68 25.52
C THR A 92 28.50 29.18 24.07
N GLU A 93 27.73 28.10 23.85
CA GLU A 93 27.57 27.52 22.50
C GLU A 93 26.94 28.50 21.49
N ASP A 94 26.09 29.43 21.94
CA ASP A 94 25.54 30.51 21.12
C ASP A 94 26.60 31.54 20.72
N GLN A 95 27.55 31.88 21.62
CA GLN A 95 28.64 32.75 21.31
C GLN A 95 29.65 32.09 20.36
N GLU A 96 30.01 30.86 20.57
CA GLU A 96 30.84 30.08 19.67
C GLU A 96 30.22 29.97 18.26
N TYR A 97 28.89 29.77 18.18
CA TYR A 97 28.17 29.76 16.91
C TYR A 97 28.25 31.14 16.18
N ARG A 98 28.05 32.23 16.93
CA ARG A 98 28.21 33.61 16.39
C ARG A 98 29.62 33.86 15.91
N ASP A 99 30.63 33.45 16.69
CA ASP A 99 32.02 33.56 16.33
C ASP A 99 32.30 32.83 15.01
N TYR A 100 31.80 31.57 14.85
CA TYR A 100 31.91 30.85 13.60
C TYR A 100 31.28 31.58 12.41
N VAL A 101 30.06 32.10 12.56
CA VAL A 101 29.36 32.75 11.45
C VAL A 101 30.06 34.06 11.07
N PHE A 102 30.41 34.91 12.03
CA PHE A 102 30.91 36.25 11.74
C PHE A 102 32.42 36.31 11.46
N HIS A 103 33.23 35.52 12.15
CA HIS A 103 34.67 35.59 12.03
C HIS A 103 35.29 34.53 11.15
N TYR A 104 34.56 33.44 10.82
CA TYR A 104 35.02 32.42 9.91
C TYR A 104 34.16 32.43 8.62
N LEU A 105 32.88 32.12 8.67
CA LEU A 105 32.06 31.92 7.50
C LEU A 105 31.89 33.20 6.65
N LEU A 106 31.84 34.37 7.26
CA LEU A 106 31.79 35.64 6.54
C LEU A 106 33.19 36.25 6.27
N ALA A 107 34.27 35.60 6.66
CA ALA A 107 35.64 36.03 6.35
C ALA A 107 36.06 35.48 4.97
N PRO A 108 36.33 36.33 3.97
CA PRO A 108 36.64 35.88 2.61
C PRO A 108 37.82 34.91 2.53
N GLU A 109 38.92 35.19 3.30
CA GLU A 109 40.08 34.31 3.32
C GLU A 109 39.78 32.90 3.88
N TYR A 110 38.91 32.80 4.84
CA TYR A 110 38.48 31.50 5.40
C TYR A 110 37.56 30.79 4.43
N LEU A 111 36.60 31.55 3.88
CA LEU A 111 35.65 30.99 2.92
C LEU A 111 36.32 30.46 1.66
N GLU A 112 37.36 31.13 1.15
CA GLU A 112 38.15 30.60 0.03
C GLU A 112 38.79 29.25 0.38
N LYS A 113 39.35 29.10 1.58
CA LYS A 113 39.89 27.82 2.05
C LYS A 113 38.80 26.75 2.17
N LEU A 114 37.62 27.16 2.57
CA LEU A 114 36.46 26.26 2.69
C LEU A 114 35.99 25.79 1.29
N PHE A 115 35.93 26.68 0.31
CA PHE A 115 35.65 26.34 -1.08
C PHE A 115 36.74 25.42 -1.69
N GLN A 116 38.01 25.68 -1.41
CA GLN A 116 39.10 24.76 -1.83
C GLN A 116 38.95 23.36 -1.19
N ARG A 117 38.45 23.28 0.04
CA ARG A 117 38.21 22.01 0.73
C ARG A 117 36.98 21.27 0.17
N TYR A 118 35.97 22.02 -0.28
CA TYR A 118 34.68 21.53 -0.76
C TYR A 118 34.30 22.10 -2.14
N PRO A 119 35.06 21.81 -3.19
CA PRO A 119 34.86 22.43 -4.52
C PRO A 119 33.52 22.06 -5.16
N VAL A 120 33.00 20.86 -4.89
CA VAL A 120 31.67 20.44 -5.38
C VAL A 120 30.54 21.22 -4.70
N TRP A 121 30.73 21.57 -3.44
CA TRP A 121 29.79 22.45 -2.72
C TRP A 121 29.78 23.86 -3.30
N GLU A 122 30.95 24.47 -3.53
CA GLU A 122 31.07 25.76 -4.20
C GLU A 122 30.37 25.75 -5.56
N GLN A 123 30.66 24.76 -6.38
CA GLN A 123 30.03 24.60 -7.69
C GLN A 123 28.48 24.49 -7.56
N SER A 124 27.99 23.68 -6.65
CA SER A 124 26.54 23.50 -6.44
C SER A 124 25.84 24.79 -6.00
N LEU A 125 26.50 25.60 -5.15
CA LEU A 125 25.96 26.89 -4.71
C LEU A 125 25.80 27.86 -5.88
N PHE A 126 26.86 28.07 -6.65
CA PHE A 126 26.85 29.05 -7.75
C PHE A 126 25.99 28.57 -8.92
N GLN A 127 25.88 27.28 -9.11
CA GLN A 127 24.94 26.69 -10.08
C GLN A 127 23.48 26.96 -9.67
N ALA A 128 23.13 26.75 -8.39
CA ALA A 128 21.78 27.04 -7.88
C ALA A 128 21.44 28.55 -8.03
N LEU A 129 22.39 29.45 -7.73
CA LEU A 129 22.23 30.88 -7.99
C LEU A 129 21.96 31.18 -9.46
N THR A 130 22.75 30.57 -10.35
CA THR A 130 22.60 30.76 -11.81
C THR A 130 21.20 30.32 -12.29
N PHE A 131 20.77 29.18 -11.84
CA PHE A 131 19.44 28.66 -12.19
C PHE A 131 18.33 29.54 -11.62
N TYR A 132 18.45 29.98 -10.37
CA TYR A 132 17.45 30.86 -9.75
C TYR A 132 17.30 32.19 -10.48
N VAL A 133 18.41 32.85 -10.82
CA VAL A 133 18.40 34.13 -11.57
C VAL A 133 17.75 33.94 -12.92
N ARG A 134 18.15 32.89 -13.65
CA ARG A 134 17.55 32.58 -14.95
C ARG A 134 16.04 32.35 -14.84
N ASN A 135 15.62 31.51 -13.92
CA ASN A 135 14.21 31.11 -13.78
C ASN A 135 13.34 32.33 -13.38
N MET A 136 13.83 33.20 -12.48
CA MET A 136 13.12 34.40 -12.09
C MET A 136 13.00 35.42 -13.23
N THR A 137 14.09 35.62 -13.99
CA THR A 137 14.06 36.50 -15.18
C THR A 137 13.05 35.96 -16.20
N GLU A 138 13.05 34.66 -16.45
CA GLU A 138 12.11 33.99 -17.38
C GLU A 138 10.64 34.20 -16.97
N ILE A 139 10.31 34.02 -15.67
CA ILE A 139 8.94 34.26 -15.18
C ILE A 139 8.51 35.72 -15.36
N ILE A 140 9.39 36.66 -15.10
CA ILE A 140 9.08 38.10 -15.24
C ILE A 140 8.94 38.48 -16.73
N GLU A 141 9.72 37.88 -17.63
CA GLU A 141 9.54 38.01 -19.07
C GLU A 141 8.16 37.48 -19.50
N HIS A 142 7.77 36.29 -19.08
CA HIS A 142 6.46 35.70 -19.36
C HIS A 142 5.32 36.58 -18.86
N LEU A 143 5.42 37.10 -17.64
CA LEU A 143 4.44 38.03 -17.09
C LEU A 143 4.32 39.30 -17.93
N SER A 144 5.46 39.86 -18.38
CA SER A 144 5.47 41.07 -19.20
C SER A 144 4.81 40.83 -20.57
N LEU A 145 5.08 39.69 -21.19
CA LEU A 145 4.51 39.31 -22.48
C LEU A 145 3.01 39.03 -22.40
N ASP A 146 2.58 38.35 -21.36
CA ASP A 146 1.23 37.80 -21.26
C ASP A 146 0.25 38.72 -20.50
N ARG A 147 0.69 39.80 -19.87
CA ARG A 147 -0.11 40.65 -18.98
C ARG A 147 -1.50 40.98 -19.55
N GLU A 148 -1.59 41.43 -20.81
CA GLU A 148 -2.85 41.82 -21.43
C GLU A 148 -3.77 40.62 -21.62
N ASN A 149 -3.20 39.50 -22.10
CA ASN A 149 -3.93 38.25 -22.30
C ASN A 149 -4.41 37.66 -20.97
N LEU A 150 -3.58 37.67 -19.93
CA LEU A 150 -3.94 37.20 -18.60
C LEU A 150 -5.07 38.04 -18.01
N ASN A 151 -5.03 39.37 -18.18
CA ASN A 151 -6.11 40.23 -17.74
C ASN A 151 -7.41 39.92 -18.47
N VAL A 152 -7.39 39.74 -19.78
CA VAL A 152 -8.58 39.33 -20.55
C VAL A 152 -9.07 37.94 -20.12
N HIS A 153 -8.16 37.00 -19.90
CA HIS A 153 -8.53 35.60 -19.63
C HIS A 153 -9.04 35.39 -18.20
N PHE A 154 -8.40 36.03 -17.20
CA PHE A 154 -8.69 35.76 -15.78
C PHE A 154 -9.38 36.92 -15.04
N PHE A 155 -9.13 38.18 -15.46
CA PHE A 155 -9.37 39.34 -14.61
C PHE A 155 -10.11 40.50 -15.32
N ASN A 156 -10.95 40.17 -16.31
CA ASN A 156 -11.70 41.17 -17.12
C ASN A 156 -12.33 42.31 -16.28
N GLU A 157 -12.86 41.99 -15.10
CA GLU A 157 -13.52 42.95 -14.23
C GLU A 157 -12.53 43.67 -13.29
N ASN A 158 -11.37 43.09 -13.00
CA ASN A 158 -10.37 43.61 -12.07
C ASN A 158 -8.95 43.35 -12.58
N PRO A 159 -8.50 44.05 -13.63
CA PRO A 159 -7.20 43.83 -14.25
C PRO A 159 -6.05 44.22 -13.31
N PHE A 160 -5.00 43.37 -13.29
CA PHE A 160 -3.77 43.71 -12.57
C PHE A 160 -2.83 44.56 -13.42
N ARG A 161 -2.01 45.35 -12.71
CA ARG A 161 -1.00 46.26 -13.32
C ARG A 161 0.41 45.92 -12.91
N GLN A 162 0.57 45.41 -11.68
CA GLN A 162 1.87 45.16 -11.07
C GLN A 162 1.86 43.81 -10.31
N VAL A 163 3.04 43.26 -10.17
CA VAL A 163 3.30 42.09 -9.30
C VAL A 163 3.68 42.59 -7.91
N ARG A 164 3.09 42.02 -6.88
CA ARG A 164 3.45 42.29 -5.49
C ARG A 164 4.55 41.40 -4.98
N HIS A 165 4.42 40.08 -5.26
CA HIS A 165 5.32 39.10 -4.70
C HIS A 165 5.44 37.87 -5.62
N ILE A 166 6.63 37.24 -5.68
CA ILE A 166 6.88 35.96 -6.33
C ILE A 166 7.56 35.05 -5.32
N SER A 167 6.97 33.89 -5.09
CA SER A 167 7.46 32.88 -4.15
C SER A 167 7.40 31.48 -4.73
N GLY A 168 8.32 30.62 -4.30
CA GLY A 168 8.26 29.19 -4.65
C GLY A 168 7.06 28.51 -4.00
N SER A 169 6.36 27.66 -4.74
CA SER A 169 5.22 26.88 -4.22
C SER A 169 5.63 25.75 -3.27
N GLY A 170 6.93 25.42 -3.22
CA GLY A 170 7.46 24.28 -2.49
C GLY A 170 7.41 22.96 -3.29
N SER A 171 7.06 23.03 -4.59
CA SER A 171 7.12 21.89 -5.50
C SER A 171 8.58 21.45 -5.76
N ASP A 172 8.74 20.24 -6.27
CA ASP A 172 10.02 19.71 -6.71
C ASP A 172 10.66 20.56 -7.81
N THR A 173 11.99 20.57 -7.85
CA THR A 173 12.76 21.21 -8.89
C THR A 173 13.12 20.23 -9.98
N HIS A 174 12.98 20.67 -11.24
CA HIS A 174 13.32 19.86 -12.42
C HIS A 174 13.96 20.73 -13.50
N CYS A 175 14.70 20.12 -14.42
CA CYS A 175 15.16 20.73 -15.67
C CYS A 175 15.88 22.10 -15.46
N GLY A 176 16.85 22.15 -14.56
CA GLY A 176 17.59 23.36 -14.22
C GLY A 176 16.93 24.17 -13.11
N ASN A 177 16.54 23.50 -12.04
CA ASN A 177 15.88 24.02 -10.83
C ASN A 177 14.58 24.82 -11.11
N ARG A 178 13.89 24.52 -12.21
CA ARG A 178 12.54 25.06 -12.43
C ARG A 178 11.55 24.41 -11.49
N MET A 179 10.71 25.22 -10.87
CA MET A 179 9.61 24.80 -9.99
C MET A 179 8.36 25.61 -10.31
N VAL A 180 7.25 25.28 -9.72
CA VAL A 180 6.03 26.09 -9.78
C VAL A 180 6.21 27.32 -8.88
N TYR A 181 5.91 28.51 -9.38
CA TYR A 181 5.98 29.75 -8.63
C TYR A 181 4.61 30.37 -8.45
N LYS A 182 4.34 30.80 -7.22
CA LYS A 182 3.17 31.61 -6.84
C LYS A 182 3.47 33.09 -7.12
N VAL A 183 2.58 33.76 -7.84
CA VAL A 183 2.69 35.16 -8.20
C VAL A 183 1.49 35.93 -7.62
N GLU A 184 1.73 36.80 -6.67
CA GLU A 184 0.72 37.64 -6.06
C GLU A 184 0.64 38.98 -6.81
N LEU A 185 -0.58 39.37 -7.20
CA LEU A 185 -0.86 40.52 -8.03
C LEU A 185 -1.40 41.71 -7.22
N ASP A 186 -1.31 42.92 -7.78
CA ASP A 186 -1.76 44.13 -7.09
C ASP A 186 -3.29 44.25 -6.97
N ASN A 187 -4.03 43.53 -7.77
CA ASN A 187 -5.49 43.37 -7.67
C ASN A 187 -5.94 42.38 -6.56
N GLY A 188 -5.00 41.78 -5.84
CA GLY A 188 -5.25 40.81 -4.77
C GLY A 188 -5.40 39.37 -5.21
N GLU A 189 -5.34 39.11 -6.49
CA GLU A 189 -5.42 37.79 -7.07
C GLU A 189 -4.06 37.10 -7.12
N VAL A 190 -4.07 35.78 -7.32
CA VAL A 190 -2.89 34.94 -7.35
C VAL A 190 -2.90 34.08 -8.61
N LEU A 191 -1.75 34.00 -9.26
CA LEU A 191 -1.46 33.07 -10.35
C LEU A 191 -0.34 32.12 -9.95
N TYR A 192 -0.37 30.91 -10.51
CA TYR A 192 0.75 29.98 -10.50
C TYR A 192 1.39 29.94 -11.87
N HIS A 193 2.69 30.17 -11.93
CA HIS A 193 3.50 29.95 -13.11
C HIS A 193 4.02 28.51 -13.11
N LYS A 194 3.61 27.72 -14.07
CA LYS A 194 4.10 26.34 -14.31
C LYS A 194 5.09 26.37 -15.48
N PRO A 195 6.33 25.91 -15.27
CA PRO A 195 7.39 26.02 -16.28
C PRO A 195 7.27 25.00 -17.44
N ARG A 196 6.05 24.50 -17.68
CA ARG A 196 5.73 23.53 -18.74
C ARG A 196 4.28 23.66 -19.17
N ILE A 197 4.01 23.25 -20.41
CA ILE A 197 2.65 23.06 -20.92
C ILE A 197 2.15 21.70 -20.45
N ASN A 198 0.89 21.65 -20.04
CA ASN A 198 0.18 20.43 -19.78
C ASN A 198 -0.93 20.24 -20.82
N GLU A 199 -0.61 19.58 -21.90
CA GLU A 199 -1.53 19.38 -23.04
C GLU A 199 -2.72 18.50 -22.67
N GLY A 200 -2.59 17.69 -21.62
CA GLY A 200 -3.67 16.84 -21.10
C GLY A 200 -4.85 17.60 -20.51
N ILE A 201 -4.66 18.85 -20.05
CA ILE A 201 -5.73 19.62 -19.42
C ILE A 201 -6.87 19.93 -20.39
N SER A 202 -6.55 20.24 -21.64
CA SER A 202 -7.56 20.54 -22.67
C SER A 202 -8.41 19.31 -22.99
N PHE A 203 -7.78 18.16 -23.15
CA PHE A 203 -8.46 16.88 -23.36
C PHE A 203 -9.33 16.49 -22.15
N PHE A 204 -8.78 16.59 -20.94
CA PHE A 204 -9.52 16.30 -19.74
C PHE A 204 -10.74 17.22 -19.58
N SER A 205 -10.55 18.52 -19.76
CA SER A 205 -11.58 19.54 -19.63
C SER A 205 -12.72 19.32 -20.65
N ASP A 206 -12.40 19.07 -21.91
CA ASP A 206 -13.39 18.82 -22.96
C ASP A 206 -14.19 17.56 -22.65
N LEU A 207 -13.53 16.44 -22.34
CA LEU A 207 -14.20 15.18 -22.03
C LEU A 207 -15.05 15.30 -20.75
N TYR A 208 -14.52 15.90 -19.69
CA TYR A 208 -15.22 16.11 -18.43
C TYR A 208 -16.47 16.98 -18.60
N THR A 209 -16.37 18.06 -19.40
CA THR A 209 -17.49 18.96 -19.70
C THR A 209 -18.59 18.25 -20.49
N ARG A 210 -18.24 17.48 -21.53
CA ARG A 210 -19.21 16.69 -22.32
C ARG A 210 -19.92 15.63 -21.50
N ILE A 211 -19.19 14.91 -20.65
CA ILE A 211 -19.77 13.93 -19.73
C ILE A 211 -20.75 14.62 -18.77
N GLY A 212 -20.31 15.74 -18.16
CA GLY A 212 -21.17 16.49 -17.24
C GLY A 212 -22.43 16.98 -17.90
N ALA A 213 -22.34 17.56 -19.10
CA ALA A 213 -23.49 18.02 -19.88
C ALA A 213 -24.48 16.89 -20.20
N SER A 214 -23.99 15.68 -20.50
CA SER A 214 -24.84 14.51 -20.76
C SER A 214 -25.64 14.06 -19.52
N GLY A 215 -25.11 14.30 -18.33
CA GLY A 215 -25.75 13.97 -17.03
C GLY A 215 -26.44 15.15 -16.35
N GLY A 216 -26.48 16.33 -16.98
CA GLY A 216 -27.09 17.52 -16.39
C GLY A 216 -26.32 18.08 -15.17
N ILE A 217 -25.01 17.79 -15.06
CA ILE A 217 -24.15 18.26 -14.00
C ILE A 217 -23.00 19.11 -14.58
N SER A 218 -22.77 20.30 -14.02
CA SER A 218 -21.71 21.17 -14.51
C SER A 218 -20.33 20.60 -14.18
N ALA A 219 -19.40 20.69 -15.12
CA ALA A 219 -17.99 20.42 -14.93
C ALA A 219 -17.23 21.73 -14.71
N TYR A 220 -16.18 21.72 -13.91
CA TYR A 220 -15.30 22.84 -13.69
C TYR A 220 -13.88 22.35 -13.53
N VAL A 221 -12.94 23.00 -14.19
CA VAL A 221 -11.50 22.72 -14.12
C VAL A 221 -10.74 23.99 -13.79
N THR A 222 -9.53 23.88 -13.30
CA THR A 222 -8.66 25.02 -12.98
C THR A 222 -8.48 25.89 -14.24
N PRO A 223 -8.89 27.18 -14.20
CA PRO A 223 -8.67 28.09 -15.31
C PRO A 223 -7.17 28.21 -15.60
N THR A 224 -6.82 27.94 -16.84
CA THR A 224 -5.42 27.85 -17.31
C THR A 224 -5.23 28.66 -18.57
N PHE A 225 -4.17 29.43 -18.63
CA PHE A 225 -3.70 30.10 -19.83
C PHE A 225 -2.40 29.46 -20.30
N MET A 226 -2.36 28.99 -21.53
CA MET A 226 -1.19 28.32 -22.11
C MET A 226 -0.30 29.35 -22.83
N GLY A 227 0.94 29.47 -22.36
CA GLY A 227 2.02 30.21 -23.02
C GLY A 227 2.82 29.31 -23.98
N ASN A 228 3.96 29.79 -24.41
CA ASN A 228 4.88 29.02 -25.26
C ASN A 228 5.88 28.24 -24.40
N GLY A 229 5.56 27.01 -24.04
CA GLY A 229 6.38 26.14 -23.19
C GLY A 229 6.15 26.30 -21.69
N TYR A 230 5.14 27.06 -21.26
CA TYR A 230 4.74 27.28 -19.87
C TYR A 230 3.23 27.50 -19.78
N ALA A 231 2.71 27.50 -18.55
CA ALA A 231 1.31 27.80 -18.31
C ALA A 231 1.13 28.70 -17.08
N TRP A 232 0.02 29.47 -17.09
CA TRP A 232 -0.49 30.24 -15.97
C TRP A 232 -1.78 29.62 -15.49
N GLU A 233 -1.86 29.30 -14.21
CA GLU A 233 -3.08 28.80 -13.59
C GLU A 233 -3.56 29.76 -12.48
N LYS A 234 -4.88 29.97 -12.44
CA LYS A 234 -5.49 30.77 -11.37
C LYS A 234 -5.48 29.98 -10.06
N ASP A 235 -5.22 30.66 -8.94
CA ASP A 235 -5.31 30.04 -7.62
C ASP A 235 -6.72 29.53 -7.35
N MET A 236 -6.79 28.29 -6.92
CA MET A 236 -8.04 27.65 -6.52
C MET A 236 -8.14 27.63 -5.00
N ALA A 237 -9.03 28.46 -4.49
CA ALA A 237 -9.28 28.51 -3.06
C ALA A 237 -10.00 27.25 -2.59
N TYR A 238 -9.59 26.71 -1.45
CA TYR A 238 -10.38 25.73 -0.72
C TYR A 238 -11.78 26.33 -0.41
N GLY A 239 -12.83 25.50 -0.53
CA GLY A 239 -14.20 25.88 -0.17
C GLY A 239 -14.97 24.69 0.36
N ALA A 240 -15.69 24.88 1.47
CA ALA A 240 -16.60 23.86 1.99
C ALA A 240 -17.89 23.80 1.16
N CYS A 241 -18.52 22.65 1.09
CA CYS A 241 -19.90 22.53 0.64
C CYS A 241 -20.85 23.15 1.68
N MET A 242 -21.85 23.87 1.21
CA MET A 242 -22.82 24.57 2.06
C MET A 242 -24.12 23.75 2.24
N THR A 243 -24.36 22.76 1.38
CA THR A 243 -25.53 21.92 1.38
C THR A 243 -25.17 20.45 1.11
N GLU A 244 -26.03 19.56 1.59
CA GLU A 244 -25.93 18.12 1.31
C GLU A 244 -25.94 17.81 -0.19
N GLN A 245 -26.72 18.57 -0.99
CA GLN A 245 -26.76 18.38 -2.43
C GLN A 245 -25.40 18.72 -3.08
N GLN A 246 -24.75 19.80 -2.66
CA GLN A 246 -23.41 20.13 -3.14
C GLN A 246 -22.40 19.04 -2.80
N THR A 247 -22.51 18.43 -1.63
CA THR A 247 -21.66 17.29 -1.24
C THR A 247 -21.89 16.08 -2.15
N LYS A 248 -23.15 15.74 -2.45
CA LYS A 248 -23.49 14.68 -3.40
C LYS A 248 -22.96 14.96 -4.81
N ASP A 249 -23.14 16.19 -5.25
CA ASP A 249 -22.65 16.63 -6.58
C ASP A 249 -21.12 16.61 -6.65
N TYR A 250 -20.41 16.94 -5.55
CA TYR A 250 -18.97 16.78 -5.45
C TYR A 250 -18.55 15.33 -5.69
N PHE A 251 -19.14 14.39 -4.96
CA PHE A 251 -18.78 12.98 -5.09
C PHE A 251 -19.21 12.38 -6.44
N LYS A 252 -20.30 12.84 -7.01
CA LYS A 252 -20.69 12.45 -8.37
C LYS A 252 -19.69 12.95 -9.42
N ARG A 253 -19.23 14.20 -9.31
CA ARG A 253 -18.16 14.76 -10.17
C ARG A 253 -16.86 13.99 -9.99
N LEU A 254 -16.51 13.63 -8.75
CA LEU A 254 -15.34 12.82 -8.48
C LEU A 254 -15.40 11.46 -9.18
N GLY A 255 -16.56 10.82 -9.19
CA GLY A 255 -16.77 9.58 -9.94
C GLY A 255 -16.52 9.73 -11.43
N MET A 256 -16.96 10.85 -12.04
CA MET A 256 -16.66 11.15 -13.44
C MET A 256 -15.15 11.32 -13.67
N ILE A 257 -14.47 12.08 -12.82
CA ILE A 257 -13.02 12.29 -12.86
C ILE A 257 -12.29 10.94 -12.75
N LEU A 258 -12.72 10.10 -11.81
CA LEU A 258 -12.12 8.78 -11.59
C LEU A 258 -12.21 7.89 -12.83
N CYS A 259 -13.32 7.97 -13.58
CA CYS A 259 -13.50 7.23 -14.82
C CYS A 259 -12.58 7.75 -15.95
N ILE A 260 -12.41 9.07 -16.06
CA ILE A 260 -11.48 9.67 -17.03
C ILE A 260 -10.04 9.31 -16.71
N CYS A 261 -9.67 9.41 -15.42
CA CYS A 261 -8.33 9.03 -14.96
C CYS A 261 -8.05 7.53 -15.19
N GLN A 262 -9.05 6.66 -14.98
CA GLN A 262 -8.90 5.24 -15.26
C GLN A 262 -8.77 4.95 -16.77
N LEU A 263 -9.49 5.69 -17.61
CA LEU A 263 -9.33 5.61 -19.06
C LEU A 263 -7.90 5.92 -19.51
N CYS A 264 -7.31 6.95 -18.90
CA CYS A 264 -5.96 7.43 -19.20
C CYS A 264 -4.85 6.65 -18.48
N HIS A 265 -5.22 5.73 -17.59
CA HIS A 265 -4.29 5.08 -16.67
C HIS A 265 -3.46 6.08 -15.87
N THR A 266 -4.10 7.18 -15.45
CA THR A 266 -3.47 8.26 -14.68
C THR A 266 -2.82 7.73 -13.41
N SER A 267 -1.72 8.31 -13.00
CA SER A 267 -1.04 8.00 -11.74
C SER A 267 -0.77 9.28 -10.93
N ASP A 268 -0.29 9.11 -9.70
CA ASP A 268 0.17 10.21 -8.83
C ASP A 268 -0.91 11.25 -8.44
N MET A 269 -2.19 10.87 -8.49
CA MET A 269 -3.30 11.74 -8.06
C MET A 269 -3.50 11.69 -6.54
N HIS A 270 -2.42 11.99 -5.80
CA HIS A 270 -2.43 11.97 -4.35
C HIS A 270 -3.03 13.26 -3.73
N TYR A 271 -3.13 13.31 -2.40
CA TYR A 271 -3.80 14.37 -1.65
C TYR A 271 -3.22 15.79 -1.87
N GLU A 272 -1.98 15.94 -2.34
CA GLU A 272 -1.37 17.22 -2.68
C GLU A 272 -1.80 17.73 -4.07
N ASN A 273 -2.30 16.84 -4.94
CA ASN A 273 -2.71 17.15 -6.31
C ASN A 273 -4.21 17.39 -6.45
N MET A 274 -4.93 17.54 -5.32
CA MET A 274 -6.37 17.74 -5.29
C MET A 274 -6.78 18.86 -4.34
N ILE A 275 -7.74 19.69 -4.77
CA ILE A 275 -8.36 20.74 -3.95
C ILE A 275 -9.88 20.54 -3.92
N ALA A 276 -10.46 20.56 -2.73
CA ALA A 276 -11.91 20.62 -2.56
C ALA A 276 -12.36 22.08 -2.67
N HIS A 277 -13.05 22.42 -3.76
CA HIS A 277 -13.55 23.78 -4.06
C HIS A 277 -15.08 23.78 -4.07
N GLY A 278 -15.69 23.82 -2.89
CA GLY A 278 -17.13 23.64 -2.77
C GLY A 278 -17.60 22.32 -3.37
N GLU A 279 -18.54 22.38 -4.28
CA GLU A 279 -19.07 21.19 -4.98
C GLU A 279 -18.16 20.66 -6.12
N TYR A 280 -16.97 21.24 -6.32
CA TYR A 280 -16.05 20.88 -7.41
C TYR A 280 -14.77 20.22 -6.87
N PRO A 281 -14.52 18.96 -7.18
CA PRO A 281 -13.21 18.34 -7.01
C PRO A 281 -12.26 18.86 -8.10
N MET A 282 -11.20 19.56 -7.68
CA MET A 282 -10.24 20.18 -8.59
C MET A 282 -8.94 19.38 -8.60
N LEU A 283 -8.56 18.88 -9.75
CA LEU A 283 -7.20 18.40 -9.98
C LEU A 283 -6.31 19.59 -10.35
N ILE A 284 -5.12 19.65 -9.78
CA ILE A 284 -4.17 20.77 -9.99
C ILE A 284 -2.89 20.34 -10.68
N ASP A 285 -2.72 19.03 -10.94
CA ASP A 285 -1.60 18.51 -11.72
C ASP A 285 -2.05 17.44 -12.69
N TYR A 286 -1.73 17.66 -13.98
CA TYR A 286 -2.07 16.77 -15.09
C TYR A 286 -0.84 16.18 -15.78
N GLU A 287 0.38 16.35 -15.22
CA GLU A 287 1.63 15.86 -15.84
C GLU A 287 1.60 14.35 -16.08
N THR A 288 0.95 13.62 -15.19
CA THR A 288 0.83 12.16 -15.21
C THR A 288 -0.55 11.68 -15.67
N LEU A 289 -1.33 12.55 -16.34
CA LEU A 289 -2.70 12.20 -16.76
C LEU A 289 -2.74 10.96 -17.63
N VAL A 290 -1.83 10.82 -18.57
CA VAL A 290 -1.71 9.60 -19.40
C VAL A 290 -0.47 8.84 -18.98
N GLN A 291 -0.61 7.56 -18.68
CA GLN A 291 0.49 6.64 -18.42
C GLN A 291 0.38 5.40 -19.30
N ILE A 292 1.50 4.95 -19.84
CA ILE A 292 1.57 3.69 -20.56
C ILE A 292 2.11 2.65 -19.58
N PRO A 293 1.43 1.51 -19.36
CA PRO A 293 1.93 0.46 -18.46
C PRO A 293 3.34 0.02 -18.84
N PHE A 294 4.25 0.09 -17.87
CA PHE A 294 5.66 -0.17 -18.10
C PHE A 294 6.01 -1.66 -18.19
N GLN A 295 5.33 -2.47 -17.37
CA GLN A 295 5.66 -3.90 -17.33
C GLN A 295 4.84 -4.62 -18.40
N PRO A 296 5.50 -5.38 -19.28
CA PRO A 296 4.79 -6.39 -20.04
C PRO A 296 4.16 -7.35 -19.04
N VAL A 297 2.93 -7.80 -19.35
CA VAL A 297 2.30 -8.88 -18.59
C VAL A 297 3.32 -9.99 -18.44
N GLN A 298 3.75 -10.29 -17.21
CA GLN A 298 4.64 -11.43 -16.98
C GLN A 298 3.85 -12.67 -17.36
N SER A 299 4.51 -13.68 -17.91
CA SER A 299 3.84 -14.91 -18.36
C SER A 299 3.05 -15.61 -17.25
N ASP A 300 3.33 -15.29 -16.00
CA ASP A 300 2.80 -15.93 -14.80
C ASP A 300 1.87 -15.00 -13.99
N GLU A 301 1.63 -13.76 -14.47
CA GLU A 301 0.74 -12.81 -13.82
C GLU A 301 -0.72 -13.18 -14.09
N SER A 302 -1.54 -13.30 -13.04
CA SER A 302 -2.97 -13.58 -13.19
C SER A 302 -3.70 -12.46 -13.89
N GLU A 303 -4.77 -12.77 -14.61
CA GLU A 303 -5.66 -11.78 -15.24
C GLU A 303 -6.22 -10.79 -14.20
N MET A 304 -6.40 -11.26 -12.98
CA MET A 304 -6.89 -10.43 -11.88
C MET A 304 -5.84 -9.41 -11.42
N ASP A 305 -4.55 -9.77 -11.35
CA ASP A 305 -3.47 -8.83 -10.99
C ASP A 305 -3.30 -7.77 -12.07
N VAL A 306 -3.42 -8.16 -13.34
CA VAL A 306 -3.47 -7.23 -14.47
C VAL A 306 -4.66 -6.27 -14.31
N ALA A 307 -5.84 -6.78 -13.97
CA ALA A 307 -7.03 -5.96 -13.78
C ALA A 307 -6.89 -4.97 -12.61
N ILE A 308 -6.27 -5.36 -11.50
CA ILE A 308 -5.96 -4.45 -10.38
C ILE A 308 -5.00 -3.36 -10.84
N ARG A 309 -3.94 -3.71 -11.53
CA ARG A 309 -2.95 -2.76 -12.04
C ARG A 309 -3.54 -1.75 -13.02
N MET A 310 -4.54 -2.14 -13.79
CA MET A 310 -5.25 -1.30 -14.76
C MET A 310 -6.49 -0.62 -14.18
N SER A 311 -6.70 -0.69 -12.87
CA SER A 311 -7.93 -0.25 -12.23
C SER A 311 -7.87 1.17 -11.69
N VAL A 312 -9.01 1.64 -11.20
CA VAL A 312 -9.17 2.90 -10.44
C VAL A 312 -8.29 2.97 -9.18
N LEU A 313 -7.77 1.85 -8.68
CA LEU A 313 -6.97 1.79 -7.46
C LEU A 313 -5.59 2.41 -7.63
N THR A 314 -5.00 2.32 -8.82
CA THR A 314 -3.62 2.76 -9.09
C THR A 314 -3.51 4.24 -9.44
N ILE A 315 -4.62 4.94 -9.56
CA ILE A 315 -4.69 6.37 -9.90
C ILE A 315 -4.10 7.25 -8.78
N GLY A 316 -4.27 6.84 -7.50
CA GLY A 316 -3.90 7.62 -6.32
C GLY A 316 -5.04 8.44 -5.72
N LEU A 317 -6.23 8.50 -6.36
CA LEU A 317 -7.41 9.16 -5.79
C LEU A 317 -8.07 8.37 -4.68
N LEU A 318 -8.13 7.05 -4.80
CA LEU A 318 -8.72 6.16 -3.81
C LEU A 318 -7.67 5.59 -2.86
N PRO A 319 -8.03 5.26 -1.62
CA PRO A 319 -7.15 4.53 -0.73
C PRO A 319 -6.74 3.19 -1.33
N PHE A 320 -5.46 3.02 -1.53
CA PHE A 320 -4.90 1.77 -2.01
C PHE A 320 -3.50 1.56 -1.45
N PHE A 321 -3.34 0.53 -0.66
CA PHE A 321 -2.08 0.26 0.04
C PHE A 321 -1.20 -0.78 -0.69
N GLY A 322 -1.54 -1.18 -1.92
CA GLY A 322 -0.74 -2.06 -2.79
C GLY A 322 -0.39 -3.43 -2.22
N MET A 323 0.18 -4.30 -3.01
CA MET A 323 0.56 -5.66 -2.59
C MET A 323 1.81 -5.71 -1.66
N ASN A 324 2.55 -4.63 -1.48
CA ASN A 324 3.80 -4.56 -0.69
C ASN A 324 3.68 -3.71 0.58
N LEU A 325 2.78 -4.07 1.47
CA LEU A 325 2.32 -3.27 2.61
C LEU A 325 3.23 -3.17 3.81
N LYS A 326 4.25 -3.96 3.93
CA LYS A 326 5.22 -3.81 5.03
C LYS A 326 5.87 -2.43 5.08
N LYS A 327 5.63 -1.58 4.05
CA LYS A 327 6.31 -0.29 3.89
C LYS A 327 5.43 0.97 4.04
N MET A 328 4.10 0.93 3.89
CA MET A 328 3.27 2.14 3.94
C MET A 328 2.33 2.15 5.15
N LYS A 329 2.48 3.17 6.00
CA LYS A 329 1.65 3.37 7.21
C LYS A 329 0.69 4.55 7.11
N ALA A 330 0.73 5.31 6.02
CA ALA A 330 -0.06 6.51 5.83
C ALA A 330 -0.89 6.43 4.55
N ASP A 331 -2.09 6.99 4.60
CA ASP A 331 -2.96 7.15 3.43
C ASP A 331 -2.58 8.44 2.70
N PHE A 332 -2.12 8.31 1.46
CA PHE A 332 -1.76 9.42 0.58
C PHE A 332 -2.83 9.69 -0.48
N SER A 333 -3.94 8.96 -0.47
CA SER A 333 -4.95 9.09 -1.53
C SER A 333 -5.50 10.50 -1.62
N GLY A 334 -5.83 10.92 -2.83
CA GLY A 334 -6.38 12.23 -3.11
C GLY A 334 -7.65 12.51 -2.31
N LEU A 335 -8.45 11.49 -2.06
CA LEU A 335 -9.74 11.61 -1.39
C LEU A 335 -9.68 11.47 0.12
N CYS A 336 -8.87 10.57 0.65
CA CYS A 336 -8.82 10.21 2.07
C CYS A 336 -7.52 10.61 2.77
N GLY A 337 -6.47 10.99 2.04
CA GLY A 337 -5.20 11.42 2.62
C GLY A 337 -5.38 12.56 3.62
N ASP A 338 -4.74 12.43 4.78
CA ASP A 338 -4.83 13.39 5.89
C ASP A 338 -3.45 13.87 6.35
N GLY A 339 -3.41 15.04 6.99
CA GLY A 339 -2.23 15.56 7.66
C GLY A 339 -1.92 14.86 8.99
N GLY A 340 -0.66 14.96 9.43
CA GLY A 340 -0.21 14.47 10.73
C GLY A 340 0.05 12.98 10.84
N GLN A 341 -0.15 12.20 9.77
CA GLN A 341 0.15 10.77 9.75
C GLN A 341 1.68 10.56 9.77
N GLU A 342 2.15 9.69 10.67
CA GLU A 342 3.56 9.33 10.75
C GLU A 342 3.94 8.37 9.62
N LEU A 343 5.06 8.69 8.95
CA LEU A 343 5.59 7.88 7.85
C LEU A 343 6.61 6.86 8.38
N ASN A 344 6.88 5.83 7.61
CA ASN A 344 7.82 4.77 7.97
C ASN A 344 9.30 5.13 7.70
N PHE A 345 9.59 6.31 7.20
CA PHE A 345 10.94 6.79 6.96
C PHE A 345 11.25 8.05 7.77
N LYS A 346 12.54 8.27 8.02
CA LYS A 346 13.02 9.41 8.79
C LYS A 346 13.57 10.49 7.87
N VAL A 347 13.23 11.74 8.21
CA VAL A 347 13.79 12.93 7.56
C VAL A 347 14.82 13.61 8.44
N PRO A 348 15.85 14.25 7.86
CA PRO A 348 16.85 14.97 8.63
C PRO A 348 16.27 16.25 9.21
N VAL A 349 16.57 16.49 10.49
CA VAL A 349 16.25 17.72 11.21
C VAL A 349 17.51 18.29 11.84
N ILE A 350 17.59 19.60 11.97
CA ILE A 350 18.67 20.26 12.66
C ILE A 350 18.36 20.25 14.17
N ARG A 351 19.26 19.67 14.97
CA ARG A 351 19.21 19.72 16.43
C ARG A 351 20.14 20.83 16.93
N ASN A 352 19.81 21.42 18.08
CA ASN A 352 20.55 22.51 18.69
C ASN A 352 20.81 23.69 17.74
N PRO A 353 19.77 24.22 17.10
CA PRO A 353 19.91 25.27 16.12
C PRO A 353 20.51 26.55 16.74
N GLY A 354 21.42 27.22 16.01
CA GLY A 354 22.09 28.42 16.49
C GLY A 354 23.13 28.20 17.56
N LYS A 355 23.57 26.97 17.81
CA LYS A 355 24.61 26.59 18.76
C LYS A 355 25.79 25.91 18.08
N SER A 356 26.97 26.00 18.65
CA SER A 356 28.15 25.30 18.16
C SER A 356 28.04 23.78 18.25
N SER A 357 27.10 23.26 19.05
CA SER A 357 26.74 21.83 19.11
C SER A 357 25.67 21.43 18.12
N MET A 358 25.38 22.28 17.12
CA MET A 358 24.45 21.98 16.06
C MET A 358 24.81 20.68 15.33
N GLN A 359 23.80 19.82 15.09
CA GLN A 359 23.98 18.53 14.42
C GLN A 359 22.74 18.14 13.65
N ILE A 360 22.90 17.23 12.68
CA ILE A 360 21.79 16.63 11.97
C ILE A 360 21.29 15.42 12.76
N GLY A 361 20.04 15.49 13.18
CA GLY A 361 19.30 14.36 13.74
C GLY A 361 18.27 13.83 12.73
N TYR A 362 17.57 12.77 13.11
CA TYR A 362 16.53 12.19 12.26
C TYR A 362 15.25 12.00 13.08
N VAL A 363 14.12 12.36 12.49
CA VAL A 363 12.76 12.15 13.04
C VAL A 363 11.89 11.46 11.99
N PHE A 364 10.87 10.71 12.43
CA PHE A 364 9.89 10.18 11.48
C PHE A 364 9.17 11.33 10.79
N ALA A 365 9.08 11.25 9.46
CA ALA A 365 8.34 12.21 8.67
C ALA A 365 6.83 12.14 8.99
N LYS A 366 6.12 13.23 8.78
CA LYS A 366 4.65 13.30 8.90
C LYS A 366 4.08 13.95 7.66
N THR A 367 2.88 13.48 7.25
CA THR A 367 2.11 14.12 6.17
C THR A 367 1.70 15.54 6.59
N ARG A 368 1.62 16.43 5.61
CA ARG A 368 1.16 17.83 5.82
C ARG A 368 -0.35 17.91 5.59
N GLU A 369 -1.02 18.81 6.29
CA GLU A 369 -2.41 19.16 5.97
C GLU A 369 -2.50 19.74 4.56
N GLN A 370 -3.51 19.33 3.82
CA GLN A 370 -3.77 19.77 2.46
C GLN A 370 -5.23 20.19 2.28
N LYS A 371 -5.56 20.69 1.10
CA LYS A 371 -6.88 21.25 0.76
C LYS A 371 -7.82 20.23 0.09
N ASN A 372 -7.51 18.94 0.20
CA ASN A 372 -8.22 17.85 -0.49
C ASN A 372 -9.50 17.39 0.21
N ARG A 373 -9.59 17.57 1.54
CA ARG A 373 -10.71 17.03 2.33
C ARG A 373 -11.99 17.85 2.14
N VAL A 374 -13.08 17.14 1.87
CA VAL A 374 -14.41 17.75 1.71
C VAL A 374 -15.00 18.06 3.08
N HIS A 375 -15.58 19.24 3.22
CA HIS A 375 -16.33 19.63 4.40
C HIS A 375 -17.76 20.03 4.01
N LEU A 376 -18.71 19.67 4.84
CA LEU A 376 -20.05 20.25 4.81
C LEU A 376 -20.14 21.25 5.97
N ASN A 377 -20.13 22.53 5.66
CA ASN A 377 -19.90 23.60 6.62
C ASN A 377 -18.54 23.40 7.37
N GLU A 378 -18.57 23.06 8.64
CA GLU A 378 -17.37 22.81 9.46
C GLU A 378 -17.04 21.32 9.64
N ALA A 379 -17.94 20.42 9.23
CA ALA A 379 -17.79 18.98 9.44
C ALA A 379 -17.00 18.32 8.29
N VAL A 380 -15.98 17.55 8.64
CA VAL A 380 -15.24 16.73 7.67
C VAL A 380 -16.14 15.59 7.21
N ILE A 381 -16.31 15.46 5.90
CA ILE A 381 -17.12 14.41 5.29
C ILE A 381 -16.29 13.16 5.06
N GLN A 382 -16.89 12.01 5.35
CA GLN A 382 -16.28 10.71 5.06
C GLN A 382 -16.71 10.23 3.66
N PRO A 383 -15.78 10.00 2.74
CA PRO A 383 -16.09 9.55 1.39
C PRO A 383 -16.87 8.23 1.33
N SER A 384 -16.69 7.38 2.35
CA SER A 384 -17.40 6.12 2.48
C SER A 384 -18.92 6.27 2.63
N GLU A 385 -19.40 7.46 2.96
CA GLU A 385 -20.84 7.74 3.06
C GLU A 385 -21.48 8.07 1.70
N TYR A 386 -20.65 8.34 0.67
CA TYR A 386 -21.04 8.79 -0.66
C TYR A 386 -20.57 7.84 -1.78
N VAL A 387 -20.32 6.59 -1.44
CA VAL A 387 -19.90 5.57 -2.43
C VAL A 387 -20.91 5.45 -3.57
N TRP A 388 -22.19 5.61 -3.29
CA TRP A 388 -23.23 5.57 -4.31
C TRP A 388 -23.08 6.69 -5.34
N GLU A 389 -22.90 7.92 -4.88
CA GLU A 389 -22.73 9.10 -5.73
C GLU A 389 -21.46 9.00 -6.59
N ILE A 390 -20.36 8.50 -6.01
CA ILE A 390 -19.11 8.23 -6.76
C ILE A 390 -19.38 7.20 -7.87
N LYS A 391 -20.02 6.09 -7.54
CA LYS A 391 -20.37 5.05 -8.53
C LYS A 391 -21.32 5.58 -9.60
N GLU A 392 -22.29 6.41 -9.23
CA GLU A 392 -23.21 7.05 -10.19
C GLU A 392 -22.46 7.94 -11.19
N GLY A 393 -21.54 8.76 -10.71
CA GLY A 393 -20.69 9.59 -11.56
C GLY A 393 -19.77 8.78 -12.47
N PHE A 394 -19.18 7.71 -11.91
CA PHE A 394 -18.34 6.77 -12.67
C PHE A 394 -19.13 6.10 -13.79
N ARG A 395 -20.35 5.59 -13.52
CA ARG A 395 -21.25 5.00 -14.53
C ARG A 395 -21.63 5.98 -15.63
N LEU A 396 -21.97 7.21 -15.25
CA LEU A 396 -22.31 8.26 -16.20
C LEU A 396 -21.17 8.45 -17.22
N ALA A 397 -19.95 8.63 -16.71
CA ALA A 397 -18.77 8.80 -17.55
C ALA A 397 -18.48 7.54 -18.38
N TYR A 398 -18.57 6.39 -17.78
CA TYR A 398 -18.30 5.12 -18.45
C TYR A 398 -19.27 4.87 -19.62
N HIS A 399 -20.57 5.08 -19.38
CA HIS A 399 -21.60 4.94 -20.43
C HIS A 399 -21.44 5.98 -21.54
N TYR A 400 -21.08 7.22 -21.19
CA TYR A 400 -20.80 8.25 -22.17
C TYR A 400 -19.65 7.84 -23.09
N ILE A 401 -18.53 7.35 -22.50
CA ILE A 401 -17.35 6.89 -23.24
C ILE A 401 -17.73 5.73 -24.18
N CYS A 402 -18.47 4.74 -23.68
CA CYS A 402 -18.91 3.60 -24.49
C CYS A 402 -19.85 3.98 -25.64
N GLY A 403 -20.73 4.95 -25.41
CA GLY A 403 -21.71 5.41 -26.41
C GLY A 403 -21.15 6.33 -27.49
N ASN A 404 -20.02 7.02 -27.20
CA ASN A 404 -19.47 8.07 -28.07
C ASN A 404 -18.01 7.78 -28.50
N ARG A 405 -17.64 6.50 -28.63
CA ARG A 405 -16.26 6.08 -28.95
C ARG A 405 -15.64 6.82 -30.13
N PRO A 406 -16.30 7.00 -31.30
CA PRO A 406 -15.69 7.69 -32.42
C PRO A 406 -15.31 9.15 -32.11
N GLU A 407 -16.17 9.86 -31.39
CA GLU A 407 -15.94 11.25 -30.99
C GLU A 407 -14.78 11.37 -30.03
N ILE A 408 -14.68 10.42 -29.04
CA ILE A 408 -13.60 10.42 -28.09
C ILE A 408 -12.25 10.07 -28.74
N LEU A 409 -12.26 9.19 -29.74
CA LEU A 409 -11.07 8.90 -30.54
C LEU A 409 -10.57 10.12 -31.33
N GLU A 410 -11.47 10.98 -31.78
CA GLU A 410 -11.10 12.26 -32.41
C GLU A 410 -10.47 13.21 -31.38
N CYS A 411 -11.00 13.28 -30.16
CA CYS A 411 -10.40 14.07 -29.09
C CYS A 411 -8.99 13.54 -28.72
N VAL A 412 -8.81 12.22 -28.66
CA VAL A 412 -7.49 11.60 -28.41
C VAL A 412 -6.51 11.97 -29.52
N GLN A 413 -6.93 12.09 -30.76
CA GLN A 413 -6.04 12.47 -31.89
C GLN A 413 -5.39 13.85 -31.66
N GLN A 414 -6.03 14.75 -30.92
CA GLN A 414 -5.46 16.07 -30.57
C GLN A 414 -4.26 15.96 -29.62
N LEU A 415 -4.13 14.85 -28.91
CA LEU A 415 -2.99 14.58 -28.02
C LEU A 415 -1.76 14.01 -28.74
N SER A 416 -1.78 13.83 -30.06
CA SER A 416 -0.72 13.13 -30.80
C SER A 416 0.68 13.70 -30.58
N GLU A 417 0.79 15.03 -30.44
CA GLU A 417 2.06 15.75 -30.18
C GLU A 417 2.31 15.97 -28.68
N GLY A 418 1.35 15.60 -27.83
CA GLY A 418 1.41 15.80 -26.39
C GLY A 418 2.51 14.98 -25.71
N THR A 419 3.07 15.57 -24.67
CA THR A 419 4.07 14.92 -23.82
C THR A 419 3.56 14.74 -22.40
N PHE A 420 3.83 13.58 -21.81
CA PHE A 420 3.44 13.26 -20.44
C PHE A 420 4.63 12.78 -19.63
N ARG A 421 4.61 13.09 -18.33
CA ARG A 421 5.64 12.66 -17.39
C ARG A 421 5.55 11.17 -17.14
N HIS A 422 6.70 10.50 -17.11
CA HIS A 422 6.85 9.11 -16.70
C HIS A 422 7.65 9.03 -15.40
N LEU A 423 7.11 8.30 -14.41
CA LEU A 423 7.72 8.15 -13.08
C LEU A 423 8.38 6.78 -12.97
N PHE A 424 9.72 6.75 -12.87
CA PHE A 424 10.46 5.52 -12.58
C PHE A 424 10.49 5.21 -11.08
N ARG A 425 10.54 6.25 -10.25
CA ARG A 425 10.61 6.15 -8.79
C ARG A 425 9.76 7.24 -8.15
N ASN A 426 9.40 7.02 -6.88
CA ASN A 426 8.76 8.04 -6.08
C ASN A 426 9.67 9.26 -5.92
N THR A 427 9.13 10.47 -6.09
CA THR A 427 9.89 11.72 -5.98
C THR A 427 10.48 11.91 -4.59
N GLN A 428 9.87 11.40 -3.54
CA GLN A 428 10.40 11.43 -2.17
C GLN A 428 11.70 10.62 -2.03
N GLU A 429 11.81 9.50 -2.75
CA GLU A 429 13.05 8.70 -2.79
C GLU A 429 14.19 9.51 -3.39
N TYR A 430 13.96 10.17 -4.53
CA TYR A 430 14.94 11.08 -5.11
C TYR A 430 15.31 12.23 -4.18
N GLN A 431 14.35 12.82 -3.47
CA GLN A 431 14.61 13.88 -2.50
C GLN A 431 15.55 13.43 -1.38
N MET A 432 15.36 12.19 -0.88
CA MET A 432 16.22 11.62 0.15
C MET A 432 17.64 11.36 -0.38
N ILE A 433 17.76 10.78 -1.57
CA ILE A 433 19.06 10.51 -2.20
C ILE A 433 19.80 11.83 -2.47
N LEU A 434 19.08 12.84 -2.99
CA LEU A 434 19.67 14.16 -3.24
C LEU A 434 20.16 14.83 -1.94
N ASP A 435 19.37 14.82 -0.85
CA ASP A 435 19.80 15.37 0.43
C ASP A 435 21.04 14.63 1.00
N LEU A 436 21.08 13.32 0.89
CA LEU A 436 22.23 12.52 1.32
C LEU A 436 23.47 12.81 0.46
N SER A 437 23.30 13.11 -0.83
CA SER A 437 24.41 13.43 -1.75
C SER A 437 25.14 14.72 -1.39
N TYR A 438 24.56 15.59 -0.54
CA TYR A 438 25.22 16.78 0.00
C TYR A 438 26.06 16.50 1.26
N HIS A 439 26.36 15.23 1.57
CA HIS A 439 27.26 14.88 2.66
C HIS A 439 28.66 15.47 2.41
N PRO A 440 29.37 16.01 3.44
CA PRO A 440 30.67 16.68 3.28
C PRO A 440 31.71 15.88 2.49
N GLU A 441 31.77 14.57 2.64
CA GLU A 441 32.72 13.74 1.90
C GLU A 441 32.44 13.70 0.39
N PHE A 442 31.19 13.83 -0.01
CA PHE A 442 30.81 13.90 -1.44
C PHE A 442 30.96 15.30 -2.02
N MET A 443 31.00 16.31 -1.16
CA MET A 443 31.22 17.70 -1.57
C MET A 443 32.69 18.02 -1.81
N LYS A 444 33.63 17.15 -1.45
CA LYS A 444 35.06 17.27 -1.73
C LYS A 444 35.44 16.86 -3.15
N GLU A 445 34.71 15.92 -3.73
CA GLU A 445 35.09 15.28 -5.00
C GLU A 445 33.87 14.79 -5.77
N GLU A 446 33.67 15.25 -6.99
CA GLU A 446 32.53 14.89 -7.84
C GLU A 446 32.44 13.39 -8.12
N GLY A 447 33.59 12.73 -8.29
CA GLY A 447 33.66 11.28 -8.53
C GLY A 447 33.05 10.48 -7.39
N LYS A 448 33.29 10.89 -6.14
CA LYS A 448 32.67 10.26 -4.95
C LYS A 448 31.18 10.50 -4.89
N ARG A 449 30.72 11.70 -5.25
CA ARG A 449 29.29 12.01 -5.32
C ARG A 449 28.58 11.16 -6.38
N LYS A 450 29.17 11.03 -7.57
CA LYS A 450 28.67 10.17 -8.65
C LYS A 450 28.61 8.70 -8.23
N ALA A 451 29.66 8.19 -7.58
CA ALA A 451 29.71 6.80 -7.11
C ALA A 451 28.59 6.51 -6.07
N PHE A 452 28.39 7.42 -5.12
CA PHE A 452 27.30 7.31 -4.14
C PHE A 452 25.93 7.30 -4.83
N LEU A 453 25.68 8.21 -5.78
CA LEU A 453 24.42 8.26 -6.51
C LEU A 453 24.19 6.98 -7.31
N ALA A 454 25.20 6.45 -7.98
CA ALA A 454 25.12 5.21 -8.73
C ALA A 454 24.76 4.00 -7.84
N GLU A 455 25.36 3.92 -6.64
CA GLU A 455 25.05 2.88 -5.67
C GLU A 455 23.62 3.03 -5.10
N ALA A 456 23.25 4.25 -4.70
CA ALA A 456 21.93 4.53 -4.11
C ALA A 456 20.76 4.29 -5.10
N LEU A 457 21.00 4.48 -6.39
CA LEU A 457 20.01 4.28 -7.46
C LEU A 457 20.02 2.84 -8.01
N SER A 458 21.01 2.03 -7.66
CA SER A 458 21.10 0.64 -8.14
C SER A 458 20.18 -0.26 -7.36
N VAL A 459 18.99 -0.50 -7.92
CA VAL A 459 17.97 -1.42 -7.34
C VAL A 459 17.64 -2.53 -8.34
N PRO A 460 17.16 -3.69 -7.87
CA PRO A 460 16.62 -4.73 -8.74
C PRO A 460 15.54 -4.15 -9.67
N GLY A 461 15.53 -4.56 -10.95
CA GLY A 461 14.57 -4.10 -11.96
C GLY A 461 15.08 -3.05 -12.94
N PHE A 462 16.24 -2.40 -12.67
CA PHE A 462 16.90 -1.48 -13.61
C PHE A 462 18.28 -1.94 -14.09
N GLN A 463 18.70 -3.14 -13.73
CA GLN A 463 20.02 -3.68 -14.06
C GLN A 463 20.25 -3.82 -15.56
N ASP A 464 19.21 -4.10 -16.33
CA ASP A 464 19.22 -4.19 -17.78
C ASP A 464 19.07 -2.84 -18.50
N LYS A 465 18.85 -1.74 -17.75
CA LYS A 465 18.61 -0.39 -18.25
C LYS A 465 19.50 0.67 -17.59
N PRO A 466 20.83 0.54 -17.71
CA PRO A 466 21.77 1.45 -17.03
C PRO A 466 21.61 2.91 -17.43
N TRP A 467 21.08 3.18 -18.63
CA TRP A 467 20.80 4.51 -19.11
C TRP A 467 19.78 5.29 -18.25
N ILE A 468 18.86 4.61 -17.53
CA ILE A 468 17.95 5.27 -16.57
C ILE A 468 18.79 5.90 -15.46
N ILE A 469 19.66 5.09 -14.83
CA ILE A 469 20.51 5.51 -13.72
C ILE A 469 21.46 6.64 -14.16
N GLU A 470 21.99 6.59 -15.38
CA GLU A 470 22.84 7.65 -15.90
C GLU A 470 22.13 8.99 -16.03
N GLN A 471 20.86 9.01 -16.50
CA GLN A 471 20.04 10.22 -16.56
C GLN A 471 19.66 10.72 -15.18
N GLU A 472 19.25 9.82 -14.28
CA GLU A 472 18.94 10.13 -12.88
C GLU A 472 20.14 10.80 -12.18
N ILE A 473 21.36 10.27 -12.35
CA ILE A 473 22.59 10.87 -11.81
C ILE A 473 22.82 12.26 -12.38
N ARG A 474 22.63 12.47 -13.67
CA ARG A 474 22.80 13.78 -14.32
C ARG A 474 21.90 14.84 -13.70
N ASP A 475 20.63 14.53 -13.54
CA ASP A 475 19.65 15.46 -12.96
C ASP A 475 19.96 15.75 -11.47
N LEU A 476 20.26 14.71 -10.69
CA LEU A 476 20.60 14.84 -9.25
C LEU A 476 21.92 15.62 -9.03
N LEU A 477 22.89 15.54 -9.91
CA LEU A 477 24.11 16.36 -9.85
C LEU A 477 23.80 17.84 -10.06
N ASN A 478 22.79 18.16 -10.87
CA ASN A 478 22.30 19.52 -11.06
C ASN A 478 21.42 20.03 -9.89
N GLY A 479 21.10 19.17 -8.92
CA GLY A 479 20.21 19.50 -7.81
C GLY A 479 18.73 19.35 -8.16
N ASP A 480 18.42 18.75 -9.30
CA ASP A 480 17.07 18.47 -9.79
C ASP A 480 16.59 17.08 -9.39
N ILE A 481 15.29 16.95 -9.24
CA ILE A 481 14.62 15.66 -9.23
C ILE A 481 14.51 15.16 -10.66
N PRO A 482 14.91 13.92 -10.97
CA PRO A 482 14.88 13.35 -12.30
C PRO A 482 13.51 13.49 -12.97
N TYR A 483 13.52 13.85 -14.24
CA TYR A 483 12.30 14.11 -15.00
C TYR A 483 12.35 13.41 -16.35
N PHE A 484 11.47 12.40 -16.49
CA PHE A 484 11.33 11.65 -17.73
C PHE A 484 9.96 11.91 -18.34
N GLN A 485 9.90 11.87 -19.66
CA GLN A 485 8.67 12.09 -20.44
C GLN A 485 8.57 11.08 -21.57
N PHE A 486 7.39 11.01 -22.16
CA PHE A 486 7.15 10.34 -23.44
C PHE A 486 6.21 11.17 -24.30
N ARG A 487 6.32 11.03 -25.62
CA ARG A 487 5.35 11.59 -26.57
C ARG A 487 4.24 10.59 -26.84
N MET A 488 3.02 11.10 -26.98
CA MET A 488 1.87 10.24 -27.29
C MET A 488 2.02 9.44 -28.59
N SER A 489 2.70 10.01 -29.58
CA SER A 489 2.97 9.35 -30.88
C SER A 489 4.25 8.47 -30.88
N GLY A 490 5.05 8.50 -29.82
CA GLY A 490 6.33 7.79 -29.72
C GLY A 490 6.33 6.59 -28.79
N LYS A 491 7.42 5.84 -28.84
CA LYS A 491 7.72 4.73 -27.92
C LYS A 491 8.99 4.97 -27.09
N GLU A 492 9.62 6.10 -27.31
CA GLU A 492 10.88 6.46 -26.66
C GLU A 492 10.61 7.18 -25.35
N ILE A 493 11.49 6.93 -24.37
CA ILE A 493 11.58 7.78 -23.19
C ILE A 493 12.41 9.02 -23.53
N LEU A 494 11.96 10.17 -23.07
CA LEU A 494 12.66 11.44 -23.18
C LEU A 494 13.25 11.80 -21.81
N ASN A 495 14.46 12.36 -21.82
CA ASN A 495 15.10 12.89 -20.63
C ASN A 495 14.58 14.28 -20.23
N SER A 496 15.14 14.86 -19.18
CA SER A 496 14.80 16.20 -18.66
C SER A 496 15.00 17.35 -19.66
N GLU A 497 15.82 17.13 -20.70
CA GLU A 497 16.06 18.08 -21.79
C GLU A 497 15.11 17.87 -22.99
N GLY A 498 14.24 16.85 -22.92
CA GLY A 498 13.32 16.48 -24.01
C GLY A 498 13.96 15.66 -25.14
N ASN A 499 15.19 15.18 -24.96
CA ASN A 499 15.89 14.33 -25.92
C ASN A 499 15.47 12.87 -25.75
N ALA A 500 15.25 12.18 -26.87
CA ALA A 500 15.00 10.75 -26.86
C ALA A 500 16.24 9.97 -26.41
N VAL A 501 16.08 9.11 -25.41
CA VAL A 501 17.16 8.34 -24.80
C VAL A 501 17.17 6.92 -25.33
N ALA A 502 16.04 6.22 -25.26
CA ALA A 502 15.92 4.82 -25.71
C ALA A 502 14.47 4.48 -26.04
N PRO A 503 14.21 3.50 -26.91
CA PRO A 503 12.91 2.84 -27.01
C PRO A 503 12.58 2.18 -25.68
N TYR A 504 11.34 2.38 -25.20
CA TYR A 504 10.97 1.93 -23.87
C TYR A 504 9.59 1.27 -23.83
N PHE A 505 8.61 1.90 -24.47
CA PHE A 505 7.24 1.43 -24.41
C PHE A 505 6.92 0.42 -25.51
N PRO A 506 6.13 -0.62 -25.22
CA PRO A 506 5.71 -1.62 -26.22
C PRO A 506 4.76 -1.03 -27.27
N VAL A 507 3.96 -0.05 -26.86
CA VAL A 507 2.96 0.65 -27.70
C VAL A 507 3.12 2.15 -27.57
N THR A 508 2.54 2.93 -28.47
CA THR A 508 2.45 4.38 -28.32
C THR A 508 1.34 4.75 -27.33
N GLY A 509 1.39 5.96 -26.75
CA GLY A 509 0.30 6.46 -25.91
C GLY A 509 -1.03 6.56 -26.67
N MET A 510 -0.98 6.88 -27.97
CA MET A 510 -2.14 6.91 -28.85
C MET A 510 -2.78 5.53 -29.01
N ASP A 511 -1.99 4.50 -29.30
CA ASP A 511 -2.47 3.12 -29.43
C ASP A 511 -3.00 2.60 -28.10
N PHE A 512 -2.35 2.95 -27.00
CA PHE A 512 -2.79 2.60 -25.65
C PHE A 512 -4.17 3.19 -25.35
N LEU A 513 -4.37 4.50 -25.47
CA LEU A 513 -5.68 5.13 -25.22
C LEU A 513 -6.76 4.58 -26.15
N LYS A 514 -6.44 4.36 -27.42
CA LYS A 514 -7.37 3.72 -28.35
C LYS A 514 -7.81 2.35 -27.86
N SER A 515 -6.88 1.52 -27.42
CA SER A 515 -7.19 0.19 -26.89
C SER A 515 -8.06 0.27 -25.63
N GLN A 516 -7.81 1.25 -24.75
CA GLN A 516 -8.60 1.47 -23.53
C GLN A 516 -10.04 1.90 -23.84
N ILE A 517 -10.26 2.70 -24.89
CA ILE A 517 -11.60 3.11 -25.34
C ILE A 517 -12.35 1.92 -25.96
N GLU A 518 -11.68 1.14 -26.80
CA GLU A 518 -12.26 0.02 -27.53
C GLU A 518 -12.61 -1.17 -26.63
N SER A 519 -11.76 -1.47 -25.62
CA SER A 519 -11.93 -2.61 -24.71
C SER A 519 -12.99 -2.43 -23.62
N ARG A 520 -13.52 -1.21 -23.43
CA ARG A 520 -14.51 -0.94 -22.40
C ARG A 520 -15.77 -1.76 -22.54
N SER A 521 -16.20 -2.36 -21.43
CA SER A 521 -17.34 -3.26 -21.36
C SER A 521 -18.15 -3.06 -20.07
N VAL A 522 -19.38 -3.55 -20.05
CA VAL A 522 -20.21 -3.54 -18.83
C VAL A 522 -19.58 -4.39 -17.72
N MET A 523 -18.83 -5.43 -18.07
CA MET A 523 -18.12 -6.28 -17.11
C MET A 523 -16.99 -5.51 -16.44
N ASP A 524 -16.14 -4.82 -17.21
CA ASP A 524 -15.10 -3.95 -16.67
C ASP A 524 -15.69 -2.85 -15.77
N MET A 525 -16.76 -2.19 -16.23
CA MET A 525 -17.43 -1.17 -15.40
C MET A 525 -17.82 -1.72 -14.01
N LYS A 526 -18.44 -2.89 -13.96
CA LYS A 526 -18.83 -3.53 -12.69
C LYS A 526 -17.64 -3.86 -11.83
N LEU A 527 -16.55 -4.32 -12.43
CA LEU A 527 -15.31 -4.60 -11.72
C LEU A 527 -14.71 -3.32 -11.10
N GLN A 528 -14.65 -2.23 -11.88
CA GLN A 528 -14.17 -0.95 -11.38
C GLN A 528 -15.06 -0.41 -10.23
N GLU A 529 -16.37 -0.61 -10.32
CA GLU A 529 -17.30 -0.26 -9.24
C GLU A 529 -17.07 -1.08 -7.97
N GLN A 530 -16.70 -2.35 -8.08
CA GLN A 530 -16.32 -3.16 -6.93
C GLN A 530 -15.02 -2.64 -6.31
N PHE A 531 -14.03 -2.28 -7.11
CA PHE A 531 -12.81 -1.66 -6.60
C PHE A 531 -13.07 -0.34 -5.86
N ILE A 532 -13.94 0.53 -6.39
CA ILE A 532 -14.36 1.77 -5.71
C ILE A 532 -15.00 1.46 -4.36
N GLU A 533 -15.93 0.50 -4.35
CA GLU A 533 -16.66 0.11 -3.15
C GLU A 533 -15.73 -0.45 -2.07
N VAL A 534 -14.85 -1.37 -2.43
CA VAL A 534 -13.88 -1.97 -1.51
C VAL A 534 -12.90 -0.92 -0.99
N ALA A 535 -12.35 -0.07 -1.86
CA ALA A 535 -11.42 0.98 -1.48
C ALA A 535 -12.00 1.97 -0.46
N LEU A 536 -13.25 2.35 -0.60
CA LEU A 536 -13.87 3.37 0.24
C LEU A 536 -14.49 2.82 1.53
N ASN A 537 -14.83 1.54 1.56
CA ASN A 537 -15.42 0.93 2.74
C ASN A 537 -14.39 0.45 3.77
N TYR A 538 -13.09 0.50 3.46
CA TYR A 538 -12.05 0.07 4.39
C TYR A 538 -12.05 0.80 5.75
N GLY A 539 -12.57 2.03 5.80
CA GLY A 539 -12.70 2.81 7.04
C GLY A 539 -14.00 2.57 7.83
N ARG A 540 -14.93 1.77 7.29
CA ARG A 540 -16.20 1.46 7.92
C ARG A 540 -16.15 0.22 8.81
N VAL A 541 -15.17 0.11 9.68
CA VAL A 541 -15.14 -0.94 10.70
C VAL A 541 -16.33 -0.73 11.65
N ARG A 542 -17.42 -1.45 11.40
CA ARG A 542 -18.54 -1.53 12.35
C ARG A 542 -18.27 -2.65 13.34
N TRP A 543 -17.94 -2.29 14.55
CA TRP A 543 -17.72 -3.25 15.62
C TRP A 543 -19.02 -3.93 16.03
N LEU A 544 -18.99 -5.19 16.39
CA LEU A 544 -20.12 -5.92 17.01
C LEU A 544 -20.83 -5.15 18.13
N ASN A 545 -20.12 -4.27 18.83
CA ASN A 545 -20.69 -3.41 19.85
C ASN A 545 -21.70 -2.41 19.31
N ASP A 546 -21.58 -1.97 18.05
CA ASP A 546 -22.53 -1.03 17.42
C ASP A 546 -23.82 -1.74 16.99
N VAL A 547 -23.75 -3.05 16.74
CA VAL A 547 -24.89 -3.89 16.38
C VAL A 547 -25.73 -4.31 17.60
N LYS A 548 -25.13 -4.43 18.79
CA LYS A 548 -25.81 -4.81 20.03
C LYS A 548 -26.93 -3.88 20.46
N HIS A 549 -26.99 -2.67 19.96
CA HIS A 549 -28.00 -1.68 20.36
C HIS A 549 -29.27 -1.67 19.50
N ARG A 550 -29.33 -2.48 18.42
CA ARG A 550 -30.56 -2.58 17.63
C ARG A 550 -31.40 -3.79 18.07
N ASN A 551 -32.51 -3.52 18.74
CA ASN A 551 -33.48 -4.50 19.16
C ASN A 551 -33.99 -5.35 17.99
N THR A 552 -33.37 -6.49 17.74
CA THR A 552 -33.93 -7.51 16.85
C THR A 552 -35.06 -8.26 17.60
N ARG A 553 -36.26 -7.71 17.62
CA ARG A 553 -37.50 -8.49 17.86
C ARG A 553 -37.76 -9.24 16.56
N GLY A 554 -37.31 -10.46 16.44
CA GLY A 554 -37.51 -11.24 15.23
C GLY A 554 -37.37 -12.75 15.44
N ASN A 555 -38.17 -13.47 14.72
CA ASN A 555 -38.45 -14.90 14.64
C ASN A 555 -37.19 -15.80 14.61
N SER A 556 -37.40 -17.12 14.84
CA SER A 556 -36.38 -18.15 14.68
C SER A 556 -35.60 -17.98 13.36
N CYS A 557 -34.28 -17.86 13.45
CA CYS A 557 -33.40 -17.82 12.26
C CYS A 557 -33.51 -19.16 11.52
N ASP A 558 -33.88 -19.11 10.25
CA ASP A 558 -33.85 -20.28 9.37
C ASP A 558 -32.43 -20.47 8.85
N LEU A 559 -31.79 -21.58 9.20
CA LEU A 559 -30.43 -21.91 8.77
C LEU A 559 -30.30 -22.03 7.24
N MET A 560 -31.35 -22.54 6.58
CA MET A 560 -31.34 -22.67 5.12
C MET A 560 -31.45 -21.32 4.43
N GLU A 561 -32.25 -20.39 4.97
CA GLU A 561 -32.30 -19.01 4.45
C GLU A 561 -30.96 -18.28 4.62
N LEU A 562 -30.32 -18.43 5.77
CA LEU A 562 -29.01 -17.82 6.02
C LEU A 562 -27.93 -18.42 5.10
N LEU A 563 -27.97 -19.73 4.88
CA LEU A 563 -27.07 -20.42 3.98
C LEU A 563 -27.22 -19.93 2.53
N GLU A 564 -28.46 -19.79 2.04
CA GLU A 564 -28.76 -19.29 0.70
C GLU A 564 -28.27 -17.85 0.53
N LYS A 565 -28.56 -16.97 1.50
CA LYS A 565 -28.07 -15.58 1.49
C LYS A 565 -26.54 -15.51 1.48
N THR A 566 -25.88 -16.38 2.26
CA THR A 566 -24.40 -16.43 2.27
C THR A 566 -23.85 -16.88 0.91
N ALA A 567 -24.43 -17.94 0.35
CA ALA A 567 -24.04 -18.43 -0.97
C ALA A 567 -24.30 -17.40 -2.07
N ASP A 568 -25.41 -16.70 -2.00
CA ASP A 568 -25.78 -15.61 -2.93
C ASP A 568 -24.80 -14.43 -2.83
N ALA A 569 -24.43 -14.02 -1.62
CA ALA A 569 -23.47 -12.94 -1.41
C ALA A 569 -22.09 -13.27 -2.04
N ILE A 570 -21.61 -14.50 -1.90
CA ILE A 570 -20.37 -14.95 -2.54
C ILE A 570 -20.52 -14.98 -4.06
N TYR A 571 -21.64 -15.52 -4.56
CA TYR A 571 -21.92 -15.61 -5.99
C TYR A 571 -22.00 -14.23 -6.67
N GLU A 572 -22.68 -13.25 -6.06
CA GLU A 572 -22.87 -11.92 -6.66
C GLU A 572 -21.57 -11.09 -6.73
N LYS A 573 -20.59 -11.39 -5.87
CA LYS A 573 -19.31 -10.66 -5.82
C LYS A 573 -18.18 -11.36 -6.58
N GLN A 574 -18.48 -12.47 -7.28
CA GLN A 574 -17.50 -13.11 -8.17
C GLN A 574 -17.04 -12.15 -9.26
N VAL A 575 -15.78 -12.20 -9.59
CA VAL A 575 -15.17 -11.54 -10.75
C VAL A 575 -14.79 -12.63 -11.75
N ILE A 576 -15.19 -12.46 -13.00
CA ILE A 576 -14.84 -13.37 -14.08
C ILE A 576 -14.07 -12.58 -15.12
N LEU A 577 -12.82 -12.96 -15.36
CA LEU A 577 -11.95 -12.37 -16.36
C LEU A 577 -11.47 -13.50 -17.29
N GLN A 578 -11.85 -13.41 -18.56
CA GLN A 578 -11.59 -14.48 -19.53
C GLN A 578 -11.97 -15.86 -18.98
N ASP A 579 -10.99 -16.71 -18.69
CA ASP A 579 -11.16 -18.07 -18.14
C ASP A 579 -10.91 -18.14 -16.62
N GLU A 580 -10.54 -17.04 -15.97
CA GLU A 580 -10.33 -16.97 -14.52
C GLU A 580 -11.58 -16.46 -13.79
N VAL A 581 -11.82 -17.03 -12.62
CA VAL A 581 -12.81 -16.55 -11.66
C VAL A 581 -12.16 -16.38 -10.30
N GLY A 582 -12.56 -15.33 -9.59
CA GLY A 582 -12.02 -15.03 -8.27
C GLY A 582 -12.84 -13.99 -7.53
N TRP A 583 -12.30 -13.53 -6.42
CA TRP A 583 -12.86 -12.45 -5.59
C TRP A 583 -11.79 -11.47 -5.20
N ILE A 584 -12.22 -10.26 -4.89
CA ILE A 584 -11.37 -9.24 -4.30
C ILE A 584 -11.53 -9.34 -2.79
N ASN A 585 -10.50 -9.83 -2.12
CA ASN A 585 -10.44 -9.96 -0.68
C ASN A 585 -9.76 -8.75 -0.06
N THR A 586 -10.11 -8.42 1.18
CA THR A 586 -9.37 -7.46 2.00
C THR A 586 -8.82 -8.16 3.23
N CYS A 587 -7.55 -7.94 3.52
CA CYS A 587 -6.91 -8.42 4.74
C CYS A 587 -6.68 -7.25 5.71
N ILE A 588 -6.85 -7.50 7.00
CA ILE A 588 -6.53 -6.55 8.05
C ILE A 588 -5.15 -6.87 8.59
N LEU A 589 -4.24 -5.90 8.54
CA LEU A 589 -2.95 -6.00 9.22
C LEU A 589 -3.03 -5.23 10.54
N PRO A 590 -2.77 -5.87 11.69
CA PRO A 590 -2.78 -5.21 12.97
C PRO A 590 -1.68 -4.13 13.01
N GLY A 591 -2.07 -2.90 13.29
CA GLY A 591 -1.14 -1.82 13.59
C GLY A 591 -0.62 -1.92 15.04
N LYS A 592 0.49 -1.23 15.35
CA LYS A 592 1.02 -1.12 16.73
C LYS A 592 0.08 -0.40 17.72
N ASP A 593 -0.99 0.19 17.21
CA ASP A 593 -1.99 0.93 17.99
C ASP A 593 -3.37 0.35 17.68
N ASP A 594 -4.13 -0.05 18.68
CA ASP A 594 -5.48 -0.66 18.57
C ASP A 594 -6.50 0.17 17.76
N ARG A 595 -6.12 1.38 17.35
CA ARG A 595 -6.97 2.31 16.61
C ARG A 595 -6.62 2.44 15.14
N ARG A 596 -5.56 1.80 14.64
CA ARG A 596 -5.09 1.92 13.26
C ARG A 596 -4.89 0.55 12.66
N PHE A 597 -5.85 0.13 11.85
CA PHE A 597 -5.75 -1.06 11.00
C PHE A 597 -5.29 -0.63 9.61
N THR A 598 -4.39 -1.39 9.03
CA THR A 598 -4.05 -1.23 7.62
C THR A 598 -4.74 -2.33 6.84
N TYR A 599 -5.54 -1.95 5.86
CA TYR A 599 -6.22 -2.89 4.98
C TYR A 599 -5.40 -3.14 3.73
N HIS A 600 -5.48 -4.35 3.27
CA HIS A 600 -4.85 -4.81 2.05
C HIS A 600 -5.89 -5.45 1.15
N MET A 601 -5.91 -5.05 -0.12
CA MET A 601 -6.66 -5.76 -1.14
C MET A 601 -5.77 -6.80 -1.79
N GLN A 602 -6.30 -7.99 -1.93
CA GLN A 602 -5.67 -9.07 -2.65
C GLN A 602 -6.70 -9.85 -3.46
N THR A 603 -6.27 -10.46 -4.51
CA THR A 603 -7.07 -11.44 -5.25
C THR A 603 -7.15 -12.74 -4.45
N SER A 604 -8.17 -13.55 -4.74
CA SER A 604 -8.24 -14.89 -4.16
C SER A 604 -7.04 -15.71 -4.61
N SER A 605 -6.32 -16.30 -3.65
CA SER A 605 -5.29 -17.30 -3.94
C SER A 605 -5.91 -18.57 -4.57
N MET A 606 -5.09 -19.48 -5.04
CA MET A 606 -5.58 -20.82 -5.46
C MET A 606 -5.89 -21.73 -4.26
N TYR A 607 -5.39 -21.38 -3.07
CA TYR A 607 -5.31 -22.23 -1.91
C TYR A 607 -6.63 -22.41 -1.14
N LEU A 608 -6.61 -23.32 -0.16
CA LEU A 608 -7.79 -23.65 0.64
C LEU A 608 -8.18 -22.56 1.63
N TYR A 609 -7.20 -21.85 2.19
CA TYR A 609 -7.40 -20.91 3.29
C TYR A 609 -8.31 -19.72 2.91
N ASP A 610 -7.95 -19.00 1.88
CA ASP A 610 -8.56 -17.73 1.46
C ASP A 610 -8.94 -17.68 -0.03
N GLY A 611 -8.83 -18.82 -0.73
CA GLY A 611 -8.84 -18.82 -2.19
C GLY A 611 -9.87 -19.75 -2.85
N ILE A 612 -9.57 -20.02 -4.10
CA ILE A 612 -10.42 -20.76 -5.06
C ILE A 612 -10.77 -22.17 -4.55
N MET A 613 -9.77 -22.88 -4.00
CA MET A 613 -10.00 -24.23 -3.48
C MET A 613 -10.98 -24.23 -2.30
N GLY A 614 -10.85 -23.28 -1.36
CA GLY A 614 -11.77 -23.15 -0.23
C GLY A 614 -13.20 -22.89 -0.68
N ASN A 615 -13.36 -22.00 -1.65
CA ASN A 615 -14.67 -21.70 -2.23
C ASN A 615 -15.26 -22.90 -2.99
N ALA A 616 -14.46 -23.69 -3.69
CA ALA A 616 -14.89 -24.92 -4.36
C ALA A 616 -15.37 -25.97 -3.36
N VAL A 617 -14.67 -26.13 -2.22
CA VAL A 617 -15.09 -27.03 -1.13
C VAL A 617 -16.44 -26.61 -0.54
N PHE A 618 -16.62 -25.30 -0.27
CA PHE A 618 -17.89 -24.76 0.20
C PHE A 618 -19.02 -25.03 -0.80
N PHE A 619 -18.84 -24.68 -2.08
CA PHE A 619 -19.89 -24.90 -3.10
C PHE A 619 -20.18 -26.39 -3.36
N ALA A 620 -19.18 -27.26 -3.24
CA ALA A 620 -19.42 -28.72 -3.31
C ALA A 620 -20.36 -29.19 -2.20
N ALA A 621 -20.11 -28.74 -0.97
CA ALA A 621 -20.97 -29.05 0.16
C ALA A 621 -22.36 -28.41 0.03
N LEU A 622 -22.47 -27.18 -0.45
CA LEU A 622 -23.73 -26.47 -0.71
C LEU A 622 -24.59 -27.22 -1.72
N LEU A 623 -24.02 -27.63 -2.85
CA LEU A 623 -24.73 -28.26 -3.94
C LEU A 623 -25.26 -29.69 -3.60
N LYS A 624 -24.74 -30.30 -2.54
CA LYS A 624 -25.30 -31.53 -1.99
C LYS A 624 -26.70 -31.30 -1.40
N TRP A 625 -26.92 -30.12 -0.82
CA TRP A 625 -28.19 -29.73 -0.18
C TRP A 625 -29.07 -28.86 -1.08
N MET A 626 -28.47 -28.03 -1.93
CA MET A 626 -29.13 -27.12 -2.87
C MET A 626 -28.66 -27.38 -4.32
N PRO A 627 -29.01 -28.54 -4.93
CA PRO A 627 -28.45 -28.93 -6.25
C PRO A 627 -28.87 -28.03 -7.42
N GLN A 628 -29.89 -27.20 -7.23
CA GLN A 628 -30.38 -26.24 -8.22
C GLN A 628 -29.93 -24.79 -7.95
N HIS A 629 -29.06 -24.58 -6.95
CA HIS A 629 -28.54 -23.24 -6.65
C HIS A 629 -27.82 -22.65 -7.87
N LYS A 630 -27.99 -21.32 -8.09
CA LYS A 630 -27.40 -20.60 -9.23
C LYS A 630 -25.87 -20.70 -9.31
N ALA A 631 -25.19 -20.89 -8.18
CA ALA A 631 -23.72 -21.07 -8.11
C ALA A 631 -23.21 -22.39 -8.72
N LYS A 632 -24.06 -23.28 -9.24
CA LYS A 632 -23.63 -24.52 -9.88
C LYS A 632 -22.68 -24.27 -11.07
N GLY A 633 -22.97 -23.26 -11.89
CA GLY A 633 -22.08 -22.86 -13.00
C GLY A 633 -20.74 -22.36 -12.51
N LEU A 634 -20.75 -21.53 -11.46
CA LEU A 634 -19.55 -21.02 -10.78
C LEU A 634 -18.70 -22.18 -10.25
N TYR A 635 -19.28 -23.10 -9.52
CA TYR A 635 -18.57 -24.29 -9.00
C TYR A 635 -17.82 -25.06 -10.10
N HIS A 636 -18.47 -25.28 -11.23
CA HIS A 636 -17.79 -25.92 -12.35
C HIS A 636 -16.65 -25.08 -12.95
N HIS A 637 -16.76 -23.75 -12.90
CA HIS A 637 -15.70 -22.88 -13.35
C HIS A 637 -14.49 -22.97 -12.41
N LEU A 638 -14.73 -22.89 -11.08
CA LEU A 638 -13.68 -23.07 -10.08
C LEU A 638 -12.92 -24.39 -10.27
N LEU A 639 -13.64 -25.50 -10.53
CA LEU A 639 -13.01 -26.78 -10.77
C LEU A 639 -12.14 -26.78 -12.02
N ARG A 640 -12.58 -26.17 -13.13
CA ARG A 640 -11.75 -26.07 -14.34
C ARG A 640 -10.46 -25.31 -14.07
N GLN A 641 -10.55 -24.21 -13.34
CA GLN A 641 -9.39 -23.39 -12.97
C GLN A 641 -8.42 -24.17 -12.07
N LEU A 642 -8.91 -24.90 -11.07
CA LEU A 642 -8.10 -25.75 -10.20
C LEU A 642 -7.42 -26.89 -10.94
N PHE A 643 -8.12 -27.55 -11.88
CA PHE A 643 -7.54 -28.61 -12.70
C PHE A 643 -6.46 -28.05 -13.64
N ALA A 644 -6.72 -26.90 -14.28
CA ALA A 644 -5.73 -26.24 -15.13
C ALA A 644 -4.49 -25.81 -14.34
N TYR A 645 -4.66 -25.30 -13.12
CA TYR A 645 -3.57 -24.95 -12.20
C TYR A 645 -2.70 -26.16 -11.87
N THR A 646 -3.32 -27.27 -11.45
CA THR A 646 -2.59 -28.53 -11.19
C THR A 646 -1.85 -29.02 -12.45
N ASP A 647 -2.53 -28.99 -13.62
CA ASP A 647 -1.94 -29.43 -14.88
C ASP A 647 -0.76 -28.56 -15.33
N SER A 648 -0.76 -27.29 -14.99
CA SER A 648 0.34 -26.35 -15.26
C SER A 648 1.54 -26.63 -14.37
N LEU A 649 1.34 -26.70 -13.05
CA LEU A 649 2.42 -26.92 -12.09
C LEU A 649 3.12 -28.29 -12.28
N CYS A 650 2.38 -29.33 -12.60
CA CYS A 650 2.98 -30.62 -12.90
C CYS A 650 3.89 -30.62 -14.14
N LYS A 651 3.86 -29.56 -14.95
CA LYS A 651 4.75 -29.42 -16.12
C LYS A 651 5.95 -28.55 -15.84
N ASN A 652 5.72 -27.44 -15.12
CA ASN A 652 6.74 -26.45 -14.77
C ASN A 652 6.39 -25.88 -13.40
N HIS A 653 7.21 -26.10 -12.40
CA HIS A 653 7.06 -25.46 -11.09
C HIS A 653 8.37 -24.81 -10.65
N GLU A 654 8.23 -23.75 -9.87
CA GLU A 654 9.36 -23.08 -9.24
C GLU A 654 9.80 -23.82 -7.97
N GLU A 655 11.09 -23.73 -7.63
CA GLU A 655 11.68 -24.45 -6.47
C GLU A 655 11.26 -23.90 -5.10
N THR A 656 10.43 -22.84 -5.00
CA THR A 656 10.13 -22.12 -3.76
C THR A 656 8.65 -22.14 -3.39
N LEU A 657 7.99 -23.28 -3.49
CA LEU A 657 6.58 -23.45 -3.13
C LEU A 657 6.40 -23.82 -1.66
N GLU A 658 5.38 -23.24 -1.00
CA GLU A 658 4.94 -23.64 0.33
C GLU A 658 4.15 -24.97 0.27
N THR A 659 4.28 -25.82 1.31
CA THR A 659 3.74 -27.19 1.29
C THR A 659 2.58 -27.45 2.26
N GLY A 660 2.09 -26.44 2.95
CA GLY A 660 1.11 -26.58 4.03
C GLY A 660 -0.27 -27.05 3.62
N ALA A 661 -1.03 -27.52 4.61
CA ALA A 661 -2.38 -28.08 4.38
C ALA A 661 -3.47 -27.03 4.17
N PHE A 662 -3.22 -25.76 4.46
CA PHE A 662 -4.20 -24.67 4.31
C PHE A 662 -3.71 -23.60 3.35
N ILE A 663 -2.42 -23.29 3.33
CA ILE A 663 -1.74 -22.35 2.43
C ILE A 663 -0.60 -23.12 1.77
N GLY A 664 -0.40 -22.93 0.47
CA GLY A 664 0.58 -23.68 -0.31
C GLY A 664 -0.01 -24.91 -0.99
N GLU A 665 0.84 -25.66 -1.67
CA GLU A 665 0.43 -26.71 -2.61
C GLU A 665 -0.20 -27.92 -1.89
N GLY A 666 0.19 -28.21 -0.65
CA GLY A 666 -0.50 -29.21 0.17
C GLY A 666 -1.98 -28.92 0.40
N SER A 667 -2.34 -27.62 0.41
CA SER A 667 -3.74 -27.20 0.54
C SER A 667 -4.60 -27.55 -0.68
N ILE A 668 -3.98 -27.62 -1.85
CA ILE A 668 -4.65 -28.07 -3.09
C ILE A 668 -4.93 -29.57 -3.03
N VAL A 669 -3.97 -30.36 -2.57
CA VAL A 669 -4.17 -31.81 -2.35
C VAL A 669 -5.27 -32.03 -1.33
N TYR A 670 -5.19 -31.37 -0.16
CA TYR A 670 -6.20 -31.50 0.89
C TYR A 670 -7.59 -31.05 0.41
N GLY A 671 -7.66 -29.99 -0.36
CA GLY A 671 -8.92 -29.55 -0.97
C GLY A 671 -9.53 -30.60 -1.92
N TYR A 672 -8.73 -31.24 -2.73
CA TYR A 672 -9.19 -32.36 -3.58
C TYR A 672 -9.64 -33.57 -2.74
N GLU A 673 -8.94 -33.90 -1.66
CA GLU A 673 -9.35 -34.97 -0.72
C GLU A 673 -10.72 -34.62 -0.10
N LEU A 674 -10.94 -33.37 0.33
CA LEU A 674 -12.22 -32.91 0.83
C LEU A 674 -13.33 -32.99 -0.24
N LEU A 675 -13.03 -32.56 -1.48
CA LEU A 675 -13.96 -32.67 -2.60
C LEU A 675 -14.32 -34.13 -2.91
N HIS A 676 -13.34 -35.04 -2.85
CA HIS A 676 -13.57 -36.50 -2.99
C HIS A 676 -14.49 -37.01 -1.87
N LYS A 677 -14.22 -36.64 -0.61
CA LYS A 677 -15.01 -37.07 0.54
C LYS A 677 -16.44 -36.54 0.49
N ILE A 678 -16.65 -35.28 0.10
CA ILE A 678 -17.97 -34.62 0.03
C ILE A 678 -18.81 -35.15 -1.13
N THR A 679 -18.19 -35.38 -2.30
CA THR A 679 -18.91 -35.68 -3.55
C THR A 679 -18.88 -37.16 -3.96
N GLY A 680 -17.94 -37.95 -3.46
CA GLY A 680 -17.68 -39.35 -3.87
C GLY A 680 -17.09 -39.48 -5.27
N LYS A 681 -16.66 -38.41 -5.94
CA LYS A 681 -16.16 -38.45 -7.32
C LYS A 681 -14.68 -38.77 -7.36
N GLN A 682 -14.31 -39.80 -8.16
CA GLN A 682 -12.95 -40.29 -8.28
C GLN A 682 -11.97 -39.29 -8.89
N ILE A 683 -12.43 -38.41 -9.78
CA ILE A 683 -11.59 -37.40 -10.43
C ILE A 683 -10.84 -36.51 -9.44
N PHE A 684 -11.42 -36.23 -8.30
CA PHE A 684 -10.76 -35.42 -7.29
C PHE A 684 -9.59 -36.18 -6.64
N LEU A 685 -9.73 -37.49 -6.42
CA LEU A 685 -8.63 -38.31 -5.90
C LEU A 685 -7.50 -38.40 -6.93
N GLU A 686 -7.82 -38.55 -8.22
CA GLU A 686 -6.83 -38.56 -9.30
C GLU A 686 -6.01 -37.26 -9.34
N TYR A 687 -6.67 -36.10 -9.15
CA TYR A 687 -5.99 -34.81 -9.09
C TYR A 687 -5.23 -34.58 -7.78
N ALA A 688 -5.72 -35.12 -6.66
CA ALA A 688 -4.98 -35.15 -5.40
C ALA A 688 -3.68 -35.94 -5.52
N GLU A 689 -3.75 -37.14 -6.07
CA GLU A 689 -2.58 -38.00 -6.34
C GLU A 689 -1.58 -37.33 -7.30
N LYS A 690 -2.09 -36.68 -8.34
CA LYS A 690 -1.26 -35.94 -9.31
C LYS A 690 -0.55 -34.74 -8.67
N HIS A 691 -1.27 -33.92 -7.89
CA HIS A 691 -0.71 -32.71 -7.28
C HIS A 691 0.22 -33.04 -6.09
N SER A 692 0.07 -34.21 -5.47
CA SER A 692 0.94 -34.67 -4.38
C SER A 692 2.42 -34.75 -4.74
N GLU A 693 2.73 -35.03 -6.02
CA GLU A 693 4.12 -35.04 -6.49
C GLU A 693 4.74 -33.64 -6.47
N VAL A 694 3.97 -32.59 -6.82
CA VAL A 694 4.42 -31.19 -6.72
C VAL A 694 4.77 -30.82 -5.27
N VAL A 695 3.88 -31.20 -4.32
CA VAL A 695 4.11 -30.98 -2.89
C VAL A 695 5.40 -31.67 -2.42
N TYR A 696 5.62 -32.92 -2.86
CA TYR A 696 6.78 -33.69 -2.44
C TYR A 696 8.08 -33.12 -2.98
N GLU A 697 8.11 -32.67 -4.24
CA GLU A 697 9.28 -32.07 -4.87
C GLU A 697 9.63 -30.72 -4.23
N ALA A 698 8.64 -29.95 -3.79
CA ALA A 698 8.86 -28.67 -3.12
C ALA A 698 9.33 -28.76 -1.66
N ALA A 699 9.10 -29.90 -1.01
CA ALA A 699 9.19 -30.03 0.44
C ALA A 699 10.59 -29.79 1.05
N GLU A 700 11.68 -30.13 0.34
CA GLU A 700 13.04 -29.93 0.82
C GLU A 700 13.44 -28.43 0.83
N ALA A 701 12.90 -27.66 -0.11
CA ALA A 701 13.15 -26.23 -0.24
C ALA A 701 12.26 -25.40 0.69
N ASP A 702 11.15 -25.95 1.18
CA ASP A 702 10.23 -25.26 2.08
C ASP A 702 10.82 -25.17 3.50
N HIS A 703 10.99 -23.96 3.99
CA HIS A 703 11.49 -23.66 5.33
C HIS A 703 10.36 -23.34 6.33
N ASN A 704 9.11 -23.57 5.98
CA ASN A 704 7.98 -23.55 6.89
C ASN A 704 7.74 -24.95 7.45
N PHE A 705 7.49 -25.02 8.76
CA PHE A 705 7.41 -26.32 9.45
C PHE A 705 6.03 -26.60 10.05
N ASP A 706 5.13 -25.64 10.02
CA ASP A 706 3.82 -25.69 10.64
C ASP A 706 2.77 -26.46 9.80
N ILE A 707 1.53 -26.54 10.31
CA ILE A 707 0.42 -27.19 9.59
C ILE A 707 -0.12 -26.31 8.47
N ILE A 708 -0.16 -25.00 8.69
CA ILE A 708 -0.90 -24.12 7.80
C ILE A 708 -0.17 -23.91 6.48
N SER A 709 1.14 -23.66 6.51
CA SER A 709 1.96 -23.35 5.34
C SER A 709 3.18 -24.25 5.13
N GLY A 710 3.43 -25.24 6.00
CA GLY A 710 4.68 -26.01 5.98
C GLY A 710 4.55 -27.52 6.04
N ASN A 711 5.71 -28.16 6.23
CA ASN A 711 5.90 -29.59 6.10
C ASN A 711 5.04 -30.47 7.04
N ALA A 712 4.62 -29.93 8.23
CA ALA A 712 3.70 -30.68 9.08
C ALA A 712 2.30 -30.81 8.45
N GLY A 713 1.88 -29.79 7.67
CA GLY A 713 0.66 -29.87 6.87
C GLY A 713 0.76 -30.90 5.76
N ALA A 714 1.85 -30.88 4.99
CA ALA A 714 2.11 -31.87 3.94
C ALA A 714 2.11 -33.32 4.48
N LEU A 715 2.74 -33.54 5.65
CA LEU A 715 2.72 -34.84 6.31
C LEU A 715 1.31 -35.34 6.55
N LEU A 716 0.41 -34.52 7.07
CA LEU A 716 -0.98 -34.90 7.35
C LEU A 716 -1.76 -35.22 6.07
N VAL A 717 -1.54 -34.44 5.02
CA VAL A 717 -2.16 -34.65 3.71
C VAL A 717 -1.70 -35.96 3.10
N PHE A 718 -0.41 -36.29 3.15
CA PHE A 718 0.07 -37.59 2.68
C PHE A 718 -0.48 -38.78 3.49
N LEU A 719 -0.68 -38.60 4.79
CA LEU A 719 -1.35 -39.62 5.60
C LEU A 719 -2.81 -39.81 5.18
N ASN A 720 -3.52 -38.75 4.79
CA ASN A 720 -4.88 -38.90 4.27
C ASN A 720 -4.89 -39.68 2.95
N LEU A 721 -3.97 -39.35 2.01
CA LEU A 721 -3.84 -40.12 0.78
C LEU A 721 -3.54 -41.61 1.03
N TYR A 722 -2.69 -41.88 2.02
CA TYR A 722 -2.43 -43.27 2.46
C TYR A 722 -3.70 -43.93 3.00
N ASP A 723 -4.48 -43.26 3.84
CA ASP A 723 -5.73 -43.77 4.39
C ASP A 723 -6.79 -44.07 3.29
N ILE A 724 -6.85 -43.22 2.25
CA ILE A 724 -7.80 -43.39 1.15
C ILE A 724 -7.37 -44.49 0.18
N THR A 725 -6.07 -44.51 -0.18
CA THR A 725 -5.58 -45.35 -1.28
C THR A 725 -4.90 -46.64 -0.86
N GLY A 726 -4.38 -46.71 0.38
CA GLY A 726 -3.52 -47.80 0.86
C GLY A 726 -2.14 -47.84 0.19
N ALA A 727 -1.76 -46.85 -0.61
CA ALA A 727 -0.52 -46.84 -1.37
C ALA A 727 0.68 -46.40 -0.49
N GLU A 728 1.62 -47.32 -0.26
CA GLU A 728 2.81 -47.17 0.59
C GLU A 728 3.67 -45.95 0.21
N LYS A 729 3.62 -45.46 -1.03
CA LYS A 729 4.36 -44.26 -1.44
C LYS A 729 4.00 -43.05 -0.61
N TYR A 730 2.72 -42.85 -0.26
CA TYR A 730 2.28 -41.72 0.54
C TYR A 730 2.72 -41.80 2.01
N LEU A 731 2.75 -43.01 2.57
CA LEU A 731 3.34 -43.21 3.90
C LEU A 731 4.84 -42.91 3.90
N ASN A 732 5.55 -43.20 2.82
CA ASN A 732 6.97 -42.87 2.69
C ASN A 732 7.16 -41.36 2.54
N MET A 733 6.37 -40.68 1.71
CA MET A 733 6.37 -39.23 1.61
C MET A 733 6.13 -38.59 2.98
N ALA A 734 5.15 -39.05 3.77
CA ALA A 734 4.89 -38.57 5.12
C ALA A 734 6.10 -38.76 6.07
N LYS A 735 6.82 -39.89 5.96
CA LYS A 735 8.05 -40.16 6.72
C LYS A 735 9.17 -39.18 6.33
N ASP A 736 9.31 -38.84 5.06
CA ASP A 736 10.31 -37.89 4.59
C ASP A 736 10.03 -36.50 5.13
N MET A 737 8.74 -36.06 5.12
CA MET A 737 8.32 -34.81 5.77
C MET A 737 8.68 -34.79 7.26
N ALA A 738 8.42 -35.90 7.99
CA ALA A 738 8.83 -36.02 9.38
C ALA A 738 10.35 -35.96 9.54
N GLY A 739 11.12 -36.52 8.61
CA GLY A 739 12.57 -36.42 8.56
C GLY A 739 13.05 -34.98 8.45
N PHE A 740 12.45 -34.17 7.54
CA PHE A 740 12.74 -32.73 7.43
C PHE A 740 12.43 -31.99 8.73
N LEU A 741 11.25 -32.24 9.33
CA LEU A 741 10.87 -31.63 10.60
C LEU A 741 11.88 -31.99 11.72
N MET A 742 12.27 -33.27 11.84
CA MET A 742 13.21 -33.71 12.88
C MET A 742 14.60 -33.08 12.71
N ASN A 743 15.07 -32.89 11.48
CA ASN A 743 16.37 -32.30 11.20
C ASN A 743 16.43 -30.80 11.52
N GLN A 744 15.28 -30.12 11.50
CA GLN A 744 15.15 -28.69 11.75
C GLN A 744 14.70 -28.35 13.17
N ALA A 745 14.49 -29.35 14.03
CA ALA A 745 14.09 -29.15 15.41
C ALA A 745 15.18 -28.41 16.21
N VAL A 746 14.82 -27.35 16.88
CA VAL A 746 15.71 -26.51 17.68
C VAL A 746 15.57 -26.88 19.15
N PRO A 747 16.66 -27.31 19.85
CA PRO A 747 16.62 -27.58 21.26
C PRO A 747 16.29 -26.31 22.07
N ALA A 748 15.43 -26.48 23.08
CA ALA A 748 15.10 -25.45 24.07
C ALA A 748 15.52 -25.94 25.48
N ALA A 749 15.26 -25.14 26.50
CA ALA A 749 15.58 -25.53 27.89
C ALA A 749 14.82 -26.80 28.31
N GLU A 750 13.59 -26.97 27.87
CA GLU A 750 12.80 -28.18 27.94
C GLU A 750 12.21 -28.47 26.55
N GLY A 751 12.50 -29.65 26.00
CA GLY A 751 11.98 -30.05 24.72
C GLY A 751 12.59 -29.38 23.49
N VAL A 752 11.81 -29.31 22.40
CA VAL A 752 12.23 -28.73 21.12
C VAL A 752 11.11 -27.91 20.50
N GLY A 753 11.50 -26.96 19.63
CA GLY A 753 10.56 -26.17 18.82
C GLY A 753 11.08 -25.94 17.42
N TRP A 754 10.27 -25.33 16.56
CA TRP A 754 10.61 -24.96 15.18
C TRP A 754 10.51 -23.46 14.98
N ARG A 755 11.50 -22.94 14.24
CA ARG A 755 11.52 -21.50 13.91
C ARG A 755 10.44 -21.18 12.92
N ASN A 756 9.64 -20.14 13.19
CA ASN A 756 8.73 -19.63 12.19
C ASN A 756 9.48 -18.76 11.17
N SER A 757 8.93 -18.62 9.95
CA SER A 757 9.50 -17.83 8.87
C SER A 757 9.47 -16.32 9.10
N GLY A 758 8.64 -15.81 10.01
CA GLY A 758 8.47 -14.37 10.25
C GLY A 758 9.59 -13.74 11.06
N ASN A 759 9.73 -14.12 12.33
CA ASN A 759 10.72 -13.56 13.28
C ASN A 759 11.69 -14.61 13.83
N GLY A 760 11.60 -15.85 13.39
CA GLY A 760 12.45 -16.96 13.84
C GLY A 760 12.12 -17.49 15.24
N ALA A 761 11.02 -17.07 15.87
CA ALA A 761 10.60 -17.53 17.18
C ALA A 761 10.04 -18.96 17.15
N LEU A 762 10.09 -19.65 18.28
CA LEU A 762 9.51 -20.98 18.46
C LEU A 762 8.10 -20.82 19.03
N LEU A 763 7.07 -20.90 18.16
CA LEU A 763 5.70 -20.54 18.52
C LEU A 763 4.94 -21.67 19.21
N ALA A 764 4.03 -21.30 20.12
CA ALA A 764 2.92 -22.14 20.56
C ALA A 764 1.73 -22.02 19.58
N GLY A 765 0.82 -22.98 19.60
CA GLY A 765 -0.43 -22.95 18.83
C GLY A 765 -0.54 -24.05 17.79
N PHE A 766 -1.77 -24.21 17.27
CA PHE A 766 -2.06 -25.31 16.35
C PHE A 766 -1.62 -25.03 14.92
N SER A 767 -1.94 -23.84 14.40
CA SER A 767 -1.66 -23.53 12.99
C SER A 767 -0.19 -23.25 12.72
N HIS A 768 0.45 -22.40 13.53
CA HIS A 768 1.80 -21.89 13.31
C HIS A 768 2.82 -22.35 14.35
N GLY A 769 2.48 -23.29 15.24
CA GLY A 769 3.32 -23.65 16.35
C GLY A 769 3.45 -25.12 16.63
N ASN A 770 4.07 -25.39 17.76
CA ASN A 770 4.43 -26.74 18.18
C ASN A 770 3.24 -27.68 18.34
N SER A 771 2.04 -27.19 18.67
CA SER A 771 0.85 -28.04 18.83
C SER A 771 0.47 -28.77 17.55
N GLY A 772 0.60 -28.13 16.40
CA GLY A 772 0.32 -28.77 15.11
C GLY A 772 1.35 -29.82 14.74
N ILE A 773 2.62 -29.52 14.95
CA ILE A 773 3.74 -30.46 14.68
C ILE A 773 3.67 -31.66 15.61
N LEU A 774 3.34 -31.44 16.90
CA LEU A 774 3.08 -32.50 17.86
C LEU A 774 2.03 -33.50 17.32
N TYR A 775 0.88 -32.98 16.88
CA TYR A 775 -0.19 -33.81 16.35
C TYR A 775 0.23 -34.59 15.09
N ALA A 776 0.86 -33.91 14.13
CA ALA A 776 1.32 -34.54 12.88
C ALA A 776 2.28 -35.71 13.14
N LEU A 777 3.29 -35.53 13.99
CA LEU A 777 4.26 -36.56 14.35
C LEU A 777 3.62 -37.68 15.19
N ALA A 778 2.71 -37.36 16.11
CA ALA A 778 1.98 -38.34 16.90
C ALA A 778 1.08 -39.22 16.02
N ARG A 779 0.36 -38.63 15.04
CA ARG A 779 -0.45 -39.36 14.08
C ARG A 779 0.41 -40.30 13.22
N LEU A 780 1.54 -39.81 12.68
CA LEU A 780 2.46 -40.62 11.88
C LEU A 780 2.99 -41.85 12.65
N SER A 781 3.27 -41.69 13.98
CA SER A 781 3.77 -42.77 14.80
C SER A 781 2.84 -43.98 14.86
N SER A 782 1.53 -43.82 14.67
CA SER A 782 0.55 -44.92 14.67
C SER A 782 0.65 -45.79 13.45
N TYR A 783 1.12 -45.24 12.30
CA TYR A 783 1.29 -46.01 11.05
C TYR A 783 2.65 -46.73 11.00
N THR A 784 3.70 -46.06 11.51
CA THR A 784 5.07 -46.55 11.38
C THR A 784 5.50 -47.44 12.52
N ARG A 785 4.90 -47.34 13.70
CA ARG A 785 5.34 -47.92 14.98
C ARG A 785 6.76 -47.53 15.38
N ASP A 786 7.28 -46.44 14.78
CA ASP A 786 8.61 -45.90 15.11
C ASP A 786 8.53 -44.95 16.30
N ALA A 787 9.21 -45.32 17.37
CA ALA A 787 9.19 -44.55 18.61
C ALA A 787 9.85 -43.16 18.49
N GLN A 788 10.68 -42.94 17.48
CA GLN A 788 11.36 -41.66 17.28
C GLN A 788 10.35 -40.53 17.00
N PHE A 789 9.33 -40.76 16.19
CA PHE A 789 8.30 -39.75 15.89
C PHE A 789 7.48 -39.41 17.13
N LEU A 790 7.07 -40.39 17.91
CA LEU A 790 6.33 -40.14 19.15
C LEU A 790 7.21 -39.46 20.22
N ASN A 791 8.50 -39.78 20.27
CA ASN A 791 9.45 -39.09 21.15
C ASN A 791 9.63 -37.62 20.74
N MET A 792 9.75 -37.33 19.44
CA MET A 792 9.86 -35.97 18.96
C MET A 792 8.58 -35.18 19.25
N ALA A 793 7.41 -35.77 19.02
CA ALA A 793 6.12 -35.19 19.41
C ALA A 793 6.06 -34.88 20.91
N TRP A 794 6.61 -35.75 21.75
CA TRP A 794 6.70 -35.50 23.18
C TRP A 794 7.65 -34.33 23.53
N GLN A 795 8.77 -34.21 22.85
CA GLN A 795 9.66 -33.06 23.03
C GLN A 795 9.00 -31.74 22.61
N ALA A 796 8.21 -31.74 21.52
CA ALA A 796 7.41 -30.58 21.11
C ALA A 796 6.41 -30.16 22.20
N PHE A 797 5.73 -31.15 22.80
CA PHE A 797 4.83 -30.93 23.92
C PHE A 797 5.52 -30.31 25.14
N LEU A 798 6.70 -30.85 25.52
CA LEU A 798 7.44 -30.35 26.68
C LEU A 798 7.83 -28.89 26.53
N TYR A 799 8.35 -28.51 25.36
CA TYR A 799 8.70 -27.13 25.13
C TYR A 799 7.46 -26.23 25.18
N GLU A 800 6.39 -26.58 24.47
CA GLU A 800 5.22 -25.71 24.40
C GLU A 800 4.61 -25.44 25.78
N ARG A 801 4.62 -26.42 26.68
CA ARG A 801 4.17 -26.24 28.08
C ARG A 801 4.94 -25.14 28.81
N THR A 802 6.21 -24.90 28.50
CA THR A 802 7.00 -23.83 29.14
C THR A 802 6.49 -22.43 28.83
N LEU A 803 5.73 -22.28 27.72
CA LEU A 803 5.16 -21.02 27.27
C LEU A 803 3.84 -20.65 27.99
N TYR A 804 3.24 -21.60 28.74
CA TYR A 804 2.04 -21.32 29.50
C TYR A 804 2.38 -20.70 30.87
N LYS A 805 1.82 -19.56 31.18
CA LYS A 805 1.95 -18.86 32.45
C LYS A 805 0.65 -18.90 33.24
N HIS A 806 0.66 -19.67 34.30
CA HIS A 806 -0.54 -19.88 35.09
C HIS A 806 -1.06 -18.58 35.75
N GLU A 807 -0.14 -17.74 36.19
CA GLU A 807 -0.45 -16.45 36.82
C GLU A 807 -1.12 -15.46 35.87
N MET A 808 -0.80 -15.56 34.56
CA MET A 808 -1.34 -14.74 33.50
C MET A 808 -2.56 -15.40 32.83
N GLY A 809 -2.81 -16.69 33.12
CA GLY A 809 -3.92 -17.48 32.54
C GLY A 809 -3.78 -17.72 31.03
N GLY A 810 -2.57 -17.62 30.45
CA GLY A 810 -2.41 -17.66 29.00
C GLY A 810 -1.04 -18.14 28.51
N TRP A 811 -0.92 -18.20 27.19
CA TRP A 811 0.27 -18.62 26.45
C TRP A 811 1.05 -17.40 25.99
N LEU A 812 2.37 -17.43 26.16
CA LEU A 812 3.27 -16.39 25.69
C LEU A 812 3.24 -16.32 24.15
N ASP A 813 2.87 -15.16 23.62
CA ASP A 813 2.85 -14.90 22.17
C ASP A 813 4.20 -14.33 21.73
N LEU A 814 5.02 -15.19 21.14
CA LEU A 814 6.36 -14.82 20.67
C LEU A 814 6.38 -14.20 19.25
N ARG A 815 5.21 -13.88 18.67
CA ARG A 815 5.12 -13.14 17.39
C ARG A 815 5.37 -11.65 17.54
N SER A 816 5.26 -11.15 18.77
CA SER A 816 5.52 -9.75 19.13
C SER A 816 6.83 -9.62 19.91
N ASP A 817 7.48 -8.45 19.78
CA ASP A 817 8.62 -8.08 20.63
C ASP A 817 8.19 -7.74 22.08
N GLU A 818 6.89 -7.60 22.33
CA GLU A 818 6.31 -7.36 23.64
C GLU A 818 5.91 -8.67 24.32
N GLU A 819 6.04 -8.76 25.63
CA GLU A 819 5.64 -9.92 26.42
C GLU A 819 4.09 -9.95 26.55
N ILE A 820 3.42 -10.54 25.55
CA ILE A 820 1.96 -10.66 25.50
C ILE A 820 1.56 -12.11 25.82
N TYR A 821 0.56 -12.29 26.69
CA TYR A 821 -0.04 -13.58 27.01
C TYR A 821 -1.43 -13.66 26.41
N VAL A 822 -1.71 -14.76 25.66
CA VAL A 822 -2.96 -15.00 24.95
C VAL A 822 -3.69 -16.18 25.58
N ASP A 823 -4.91 -15.96 26.08
CA ASP A 823 -5.80 -17.00 26.61
C ASP A 823 -7.02 -17.28 25.72
N ASP A 824 -7.01 -16.73 24.52
CA ASP A 824 -8.10 -16.78 23.55
C ASP A 824 -8.46 -18.19 23.12
N PHE A 825 -9.77 -18.45 23.00
CA PHE A 825 -10.29 -19.66 22.39
C PHE A 825 -10.31 -19.50 20.84
N LYS A 826 -9.17 -19.76 20.22
CA LYS A 826 -8.97 -19.71 18.75
C LYS A 826 -8.31 -21.00 18.28
N TRP A 827 -8.61 -21.39 17.03
CA TRP A 827 -7.95 -22.53 16.41
C TRP A 827 -6.48 -22.26 16.11
N CYS A 828 -6.19 -21.13 15.47
CA CYS A 828 -4.86 -20.88 14.94
C CYS A 828 -3.80 -20.65 16.03
N HIS A 829 -4.06 -19.74 16.94
CA HIS A 829 -3.11 -19.34 17.98
C HIS A 829 -3.86 -19.02 19.28
N GLY A 830 -3.88 -19.93 20.21
CA GLY A 830 -4.58 -19.77 21.47
C GLY A 830 -4.91 -21.10 22.14
N THR A 831 -5.54 -21.00 23.31
CA THR A 831 -5.88 -22.17 24.15
C THR A 831 -6.77 -23.17 23.42
N GLY A 832 -7.69 -22.69 22.52
CA GLY A 832 -8.60 -23.58 21.78
C GLY A 832 -7.85 -24.57 20.88
N GLY A 833 -6.95 -24.09 20.03
CA GLY A 833 -6.15 -24.95 19.13
C GLY A 833 -5.16 -25.83 19.89
N ILE A 834 -4.55 -25.32 20.97
CA ILE A 834 -3.63 -26.09 21.80
C ILE A 834 -4.35 -27.24 22.49
N LEU A 835 -5.51 -26.99 23.11
CA LEU A 835 -6.33 -28.03 23.72
C LEU A 835 -6.79 -29.05 22.66
N PHE A 836 -7.17 -28.58 21.48
CA PHE A 836 -7.54 -29.44 20.34
C PHE A 836 -6.41 -30.40 19.97
N SER A 837 -5.18 -29.90 19.83
CA SER A 837 -3.99 -30.73 19.60
C SER A 837 -3.80 -31.80 20.68
N ARG A 838 -3.99 -31.43 21.95
CA ARG A 838 -3.85 -32.38 23.08
C ARG A 838 -4.86 -33.51 22.96
N ILE A 839 -6.12 -33.17 22.65
CA ILE A 839 -7.20 -34.16 22.50
C ILE A 839 -6.91 -35.09 21.32
N LEU A 840 -6.52 -34.53 20.16
CA LEU A 840 -6.17 -35.31 18.98
C LEU A 840 -4.96 -36.24 19.20
N SER A 841 -3.99 -35.79 19.99
CA SER A 841 -2.74 -36.52 20.19
C SER A 841 -2.82 -37.58 21.32
N GLU A 842 -3.72 -37.41 22.29
CA GLU A 842 -3.84 -38.27 23.46
C GLU A 842 -3.96 -39.78 23.13
N PRO A 843 -4.72 -40.19 22.08
CA PRO A 843 -4.86 -41.62 21.77
C PRO A 843 -3.54 -42.32 21.40
N TYR A 844 -2.57 -41.59 20.90
CA TYR A 844 -1.29 -42.12 20.43
C TYR A 844 -0.28 -42.31 21.53
N PHE A 845 -0.42 -41.63 22.68
CA PHE A 845 0.49 -41.76 23.81
C PHE A 845 0.08 -42.87 24.77
N HIS A 846 1.05 -43.44 25.53
CA HIS A 846 0.86 -44.52 26.47
C HIS A 846 1.51 -44.27 27.83
N GLY A 847 1.06 -44.99 28.86
CA GLY A 847 1.65 -44.89 30.20
C GLY A 847 1.70 -43.51 30.80
N LYS A 848 2.82 -43.11 31.39
CA LYS A 848 3.00 -41.82 32.07
C LYS A 848 2.78 -40.61 31.15
N GLN A 849 3.19 -40.70 29.88
CA GLN A 849 2.99 -39.62 28.92
C GLN A 849 1.50 -39.34 28.67
N LYS A 850 0.72 -40.39 28.49
CA LYS A 850 -0.74 -40.30 28.36
C LYS A 850 -1.38 -39.71 29.61
N ASP A 851 -0.95 -40.09 30.79
CA ASP A 851 -1.48 -39.56 32.05
C ASP A 851 -1.19 -38.07 32.21
N VAL A 852 0.00 -37.62 31.81
CA VAL A 852 0.37 -36.19 31.80
C VAL A 852 -0.50 -35.42 30.80
N LEU A 853 -0.66 -35.92 29.56
CA LEU A 853 -1.54 -35.30 28.56
C LEU A 853 -3.00 -35.17 29.04
N LYS A 854 -3.53 -36.25 29.65
CA LYS A 854 -4.88 -36.24 30.26
C LYS A 854 -5.02 -35.21 31.37
N ALA A 855 -3.98 -35.05 32.19
CA ALA A 855 -3.96 -34.03 33.22
C ALA A 855 -3.93 -32.62 32.60
N ASP A 856 -3.13 -32.42 31.57
CA ASP A 856 -3.05 -31.14 30.82
C ASP A 856 -4.38 -30.79 30.15
N ILE A 857 -5.02 -31.75 29.45
CA ILE A 857 -6.36 -31.59 28.87
C ILE A 857 -7.38 -31.14 29.92
N ARG A 858 -7.44 -31.83 31.07
CA ARG A 858 -8.36 -31.47 32.17
C ARG A 858 -8.11 -30.08 32.71
N LYS A 859 -6.84 -29.70 32.87
CA LYS A 859 -6.45 -28.35 33.29
C LYS A 859 -6.84 -27.29 32.27
N LEU A 860 -6.47 -27.47 31.02
CA LEU A 860 -6.81 -26.51 29.96
C LEU A 860 -8.33 -26.35 29.78
N ARG A 861 -9.12 -27.42 29.91
CA ARG A 861 -10.59 -27.32 29.89
C ARG A 861 -11.12 -26.51 31.06
N ALA A 862 -10.57 -26.69 32.27
CA ALA A 862 -10.99 -25.96 33.45
C ALA A 862 -10.56 -24.49 33.42
N ASP A 863 -9.37 -24.23 32.90
CA ASP A 863 -8.79 -22.88 32.75
C ASP A 863 -9.32 -22.16 31.51
N THR A 864 -9.91 -22.86 30.53
CA THR A 864 -10.47 -22.25 29.34
C THR A 864 -11.56 -21.26 29.73
N PRO A 865 -11.35 -19.96 29.46
CA PRO A 865 -12.36 -18.96 29.75
C PRO A 865 -13.62 -19.30 28.95
N LYS A 866 -14.77 -18.88 29.45
CA LYS A 866 -16.05 -19.04 28.76
C LYS A 866 -15.87 -18.72 27.28
N ILE A 867 -16.17 -19.65 26.38
CA ILE A 867 -16.12 -19.42 24.93
C ILE A 867 -16.90 -18.15 24.65
N SER A 868 -16.20 -17.02 24.65
CA SER A 868 -16.83 -15.70 24.52
C SER A 868 -17.01 -15.35 23.06
N LEU A 869 -18.06 -14.60 22.78
CA LEU A 869 -18.26 -14.04 21.44
C LEU A 869 -17.14 -13.07 21.09
N ARG A 870 -16.65 -13.19 19.88
CA ARG A 870 -15.57 -12.39 19.31
C ARG A 870 -16.12 -11.38 18.30
N LYS A 871 -15.22 -10.53 17.83
CA LYS A 871 -15.54 -9.61 16.74
C LYS A 871 -15.54 -10.34 15.39
N GLU A 872 -14.58 -11.24 15.19
CA GLU A 872 -14.42 -12.00 13.97
C GLU A 872 -15.44 -13.15 13.85
N MET A 873 -15.85 -13.48 12.63
CA MET A 873 -16.87 -14.49 12.36
C MET A 873 -16.34 -15.75 11.69
N GLY A 874 -15.14 -15.72 11.06
CA GLY A 874 -14.56 -16.82 10.28
C GLY A 874 -14.28 -18.11 11.07
N LEU A 875 -13.71 -19.10 10.35
CA LEU A 875 -13.35 -20.40 10.93
C LEU A 875 -12.05 -20.34 11.75
N CYS A 876 -11.02 -19.65 11.24
CA CYS A 876 -9.68 -19.70 11.83
C CYS A 876 -9.62 -19.14 13.26
N HIS A 877 -10.24 -17.99 13.49
CA HIS A 877 -10.18 -17.28 14.78
C HIS A 877 -11.47 -16.56 15.15
N GLY A 878 -12.58 -16.88 14.45
CA GLY A 878 -13.87 -16.26 14.63
C GLY A 878 -14.92 -17.14 15.31
N ASN A 879 -16.11 -16.59 15.45
CA ASN A 879 -17.22 -17.19 16.19
C ASN A 879 -17.67 -18.54 15.60
N PHE A 880 -17.78 -18.65 14.27
CA PHE A 880 -18.20 -19.88 13.62
C PHE A 880 -17.20 -21.02 13.81
N GLY A 881 -15.90 -20.73 13.74
CA GLY A 881 -14.85 -21.70 14.03
C GLY A 881 -14.86 -22.14 15.49
N ASN A 882 -15.02 -21.21 16.41
CA ASN A 882 -15.11 -21.50 17.84
C ASN A 882 -16.31 -22.38 18.18
N LEU A 883 -17.46 -22.19 17.50
CA LEU A 883 -18.64 -23.04 17.67
C LEU A 883 -18.37 -24.50 17.21
N ILE A 884 -17.77 -24.68 16.04
CA ILE A 884 -17.43 -26.02 15.55
C ILE A 884 -16.37 -26.67 16.44
N LEU A 885 -15.28 -25.96 16.68
CA LEU A 885 -14.17 -26.45 17.51
C LEU A 885 -14.62 -26.82 18.92
N GLY A 886 -15.43 -25.93 19.53
CA GLY A 886 -16.03 -26.18 20.84
C GLY A 886 -16.94 -27.39 20.82
N SER A 887 -17.78 -27.57 19.80
CA SER A 887 -18.68 -28.71 19.69
C SER A 887 -17.98 -30.05 19.52
N ILE A 888 -16.81 -30.06 18.83
CA ILE A 888 -15.98 -31.26 18.67
C ILE A 888 -15.32 -31.64 20.00
N MET A 889 -14.90 -30.67 20.79
CA MET A 889 -14.17 -30.89 22.04
C MET A 889 -15.09 -30.97 23.29
N ASP A 890 -16.39 -30.72 23.15
CA ASP A 890 -17.32 -30.68 24.28
C ASP A 890 -17.52 -32.07 24.90
N ASP A 891 -17.26 -32.19 26.18
CA ASP A 891 -17.58 -33.36 27.01
C ASP A 891 -18.91 -33.22 27.76
N GLY A 892 -19.72 -32.24 27.34
CA GLY A 892 -20.99 -31.90 27.97
C GLY A 892 -20.90 -30.67 28.88
N SER A 893 -19.71 -30.22 29.22
CA SER A 893 -19.54 -29.07 30.14
C SER A 893 -19.76 -27.71 29.47
N TRP A 894 -19.64 -27.60 28.16
CA TRP A 894 -19.78 -26.36 27.40
C TRP A 894 -21.12 -26.24 26.65
N LYS A 895 -21.98 -27.25 26.67
CA LYS A 895 -23.18 -27.31 25.84
C LYS A 895 -24.09 -26.08 25.94
N GLU A 896 -24.42 -25.64 27.16
CA GLU A 896 -25.28 -24.45 27.34
C GLU A 896 -24.63 -23.18 26.76
N THR A 897 -23.31 -23.00 26.95
CA THR A 897 -22.58 -21.85 26.43
C THR A 897 -22.55 -21.88 24.92
N LEU A 898 -22.25 -23.04 24.29
CA LEU A 898 -22.25 -23.21 22.85
C LEU A 898 -23.62 -22.97 22.22
N ASP A 899 -24.68 -23.50 22.83
CA ASP A 899 -26.06 -23.28 22.34
C ASP A 899 -26.46 -21.79 22.46
N SER A 900 -26.03 -21.11 23.52
CA SER A 900 -26.26 -19.68 23.69
C SER A 900 -25.51 -18.85 22.64
N ASN A 901 -24.23 -19.13 22.47
CA ASN A 901 -23.39 -18.45 21.49
C ASN A 901 -23.88 -18.68 20.05
N LYS A 902 -24.27 -19.92 19.72
CA LYS A 902 -24.86 -20.24 18.41
C LYS A 902 -26.09 -19.39 18.10
N ARG A 903 -27.02 -19.28 19.04
CA ARG A 903 -28.21 -18.42 18.86
C ARG A 903 -27.86 -16.96 18.63
N GLU A 904 -26.89 -16.44 19.37
CA GLU A 904 -26.44 -15.04 19.24
C GLU A 904 -25.74 -14.78 17.92
N VAL A 905 -24.82 -15.66 17.53
CA VAL A 905 -24.09 -15.55 16.25
C VAL A 905 -25.02 -15.60 15.05
N LEU A 906 -26.04 -16.48 15.07
CA LEU A 906 -27.03 -16.55 14.00
C LEU A 906 -27.90 -15.29 13.93
N LYS A 907 -28.26 -14.69 15.07
CA LYS A 907 -28.98 -13.39 15.09
C LYS A 907 -28.12 -12.27 14.52
N LEU A 908 -26.82 -12.23 14.85
CA LEU A 908 -25.88 -11.25 14.32
C LEU A 908 -25.77 -11.37 12.80
N LEU A 909 -25.63 -12.60 12.30
CA LEU A 909 -25.60 -12.88 10.87
C LEU A 909 -26.88 -12.45 10.14
N GLN A 910 -28.05 -12.78 10.70
CA GLN A 910 -29.34 -12.36 10.18
C GLN A 910 -29.50 -10.84 10.14
N SER A 911 -29.02 -10.16 11.19
CA SER A 911 -29.06 -8.69 11.25
C SER A 911 -28.19 -8.06 10.16
N ALA A 912 -26.99 -8.61 9.95
CA ALA A 912 -26.08 -8.17 8.90
C ALA A 912 -26.72 -8.26 7.51
N TYR A 913 -27.32 -9.38 7.17
CA TYR A 913 -28.01 -9.56 5.88
C TYR A 913 -29.28 -8.70 5.72
N ASN A 914 -29.92 -8.32 6.81
CA ASN A 914 -31.05 -7.42 6.73
C ASN A 914 -30.65 -5.96 6.49
N GLU A 915 -29.46 -5.57 6.93
CA GLU A 915 -28.91 -4.21 6.70
C GLU A 915 -28.35 -4.05 5.30
N ASP A 916 -27.64 -5.05 4.78
CA ASP A 916 -27.09 -5.06 3.43
C ASP A 916 -27.01 -6.49 2.86
N PRO A 917 -28.05 -6.93 2.15
CA PRO A 917 -28.10 -8.27 1.59
C PRO A 917 -27.05 -8.56 0.52
N THR A 918 -26.47 -7.52 -0.05
CA THR A 918 -25.56 -7.64 -1.20
C THR A 918 -24.09 -7.47 -0.85
N SER A 919 -23.77 -6.91 0.33
CA SER A 919 -22.41 -6.48 0.64
C SER A 919 -21.47 -7.64 0.97
N GLY A 920 -21.99 -8.76 1.44
CA GLY A 920 -21.14 -9.84 1.96
C GLY A 920 -20.28 -9.41 3.16
N ILE A 921 -20.45 -8.16 3.61
CA ILE A 921 -19.66 -7.58 4.70
C ILE A 921 -20.23 -8.04 6.01
N LEU A 922 -19.58 -9.00 6.62
CA LEU A 922 -19.76 -9.29 8.02
C LEU A 922 -18.63 -8.59 8.77
N TYR A 923 -18.87 -7.34 9.08
CA TYR A 923 -18.23 -6.58 10.15
C TYR A 923 -16.87 -5.95 9.94
N GLU A 924 -15.97 -6.38 9.07
CA GLU A 924 -14.65 -5.72 9.07
C GLU A 924 -13.96 -5.68 7.70
N HIS A 925 -14.22 -6.64 6.82
CA HIS A 925 -13.52 -6.70 5.54
C HIS A 925 -14.25 -7.61 4.55
N TYR A 926 -13.98 -7.40 3.28
CA TYR A 926 -14.44 -8.29 2.22
C TYR A 926 -13.54 -9.53 2.22
N ASP A 927 -14.04 -10.65 2.69
CA ASP A 927 -13.34 -11.93 2.65
C ASP A 927 -14.32 -13.03 2.27
N TYR A 928 -14.00 -13.69 1.17
CA TYR A 928 -14.82 -14.76 0.61
C TYR A 928 -14.20 -16.15 0.83
N GLY A 929 -13.04 -16.20 1.49
CA GLY A 929 -12.29 -17.43 1.75
C GLY A 929 -12.96 -18.38 2.73
N LEU A 930 -12.39 -19.60 2.83
CA LEU A 930 -12.93 -20.64 3.70
C LEU A 930 -12.56 -20.42 5.16
N MET A 931 -11.31 -20.06 5.46
CA MET A 931 -10.86 -20.01 6.87
C MET A 931 -11.21 -18.68 7.55
N THR A 932 -11.27 -17.59 6.81
CA THR A 932 -11.49 -16.25 7.37
C THR A 932 -12.80 -15.60 6.91
N GLY A 933 -13.36 -16.05 5.78
CA GLY A 933 -14.43 -15.36 5.07
C GLY A 933 -15.79 -16.04 5.04
N LEU A 934 -16.61 -15.58 4.08
CA LEU A 934 -18.02 -16.00 3.94
C LEU A 934 -18.17 -17.48 3.61
N SER A 935 -17.26 -18.08 2.82
CA SER A 935 -17.32 -19.51 2.53
C SER A 935 -17.19 -20.37 3.79
N GLY A 936 -16.36 -19.91 4.76
CA GLY A 936 -16.28 -20.57 6.06
C GLY A 936 -17.53 -20.45 6.90
N ILE A 937 -18.17 -19.30 6.86
CA ILE A 937 -19.48 -19.09 7.53
C ILE A 937 -20.50 -20.04 6.91
N GLY A 938 -20.62 -20.07 5.57
CA GLY A 938 -21.51 -20.97 4.86
C GLY A 938 -21.21 -22.44 5.15
N TYR A 939 -19.95 -22.82 5.21
CA TYR A 939 -19.55 -24.18 5.58
C TYR A 939 -19.92 -24.55 7.00
N SER A 940 -19.83 -23.61 7.95
CA SER A 940 -20.28 -23.81 9.33
C SER A 940 -21.78 -24.00 9.46
N LEU A 941 -22.57 -23.25 8.68
CA LEU A 941 -24.01 -23.44 8.61
C LEU A 941 -24.32 -24.84 8.06
N LEU A 942 -23.65 -25.27 6.99
CA LEU A 942 -23.76 -26.62 6.44
C LEU A 942 -23.36 -27.69 7.46
N TYR A 943 -22.25 -27.53 8.18
CA TYR A 943 -21.81 -28.45 9.22
C TYR A 943 -22.84 -28.57 10.36
N SER A 944 -23.54 -27.48 10.66
CA SER A 944 -24.65 -27.49 11.63
C SER A 944 -25.89 -28.25 11.14
N ILE A 945 -26.08 -28.36 9.81
CA ILE A 945 -27.16 -29.12 9.15
C ILE A 945 -26.73 -30.58 8.94
N ASP A 946 -25.50 -30.79 8.50
CA ASP A 946 -24.92 -32.10 8.20
C ASP A 946 -23.58 -32.30 8.93
N PRO A 947 -23.59 -32.76 10.16
CA PRO A 947 -22.38 -33.03 10.93
C PRO A 947 -21.50 -34.17 10.38
N THR A 948 -21.91 -34.82 9.26
CA THR A 948 -21.06 -35.80 8.55
C THR A 948 -20.02 -35.16 7.63
N LEU A 949 -20.12 -33.86 7.39
CA LEU A 949 -19.10 -33.13 6.66
C LEU A 949 -17.77 -33.14 7.45
N PRO A 950 -16.60 -33.14 6.77
CA PRO A 950 -15.32 -33.02 7.45
C PRO A 950 -15.21 -31.74 8.29
N PRO A 951 -14.67 -31.81 9.51
CA PRO A 951 -14.53 -30.59 10.35
C PRO A 951 -13.47 -29.61 9.87
N ILE A 952 -12.55 -30.00 9.00
CA ILE A 952 -11.43 -29.26 8.35
C ILE A 952 -10.26 -28.97 9.30
N PHE A 953 -10.48 -28.64 10.57
CA PHE A 953 -9.49 -28.07 11.50
C PHE A 953 -8.24 -28.94 11.76
N ASP A 954 -8.32 -30.26 11.65
CA ASP A 954 -7.21 -31.16 11.92
C ASP A 954 -6.45 -31.60 10.66
N ALA A 955 -6.72 -30.96 9.51
CA ALA A 955 -6.26 -31.42 8.21
C ALA A 955 -6.60 -32.90 7.94
N GLY A 956 -7.66 -33.43 8.54
CA GLY A 956 -8.17 -34.77 8.41
C GLY A 956 -9.49 -34.86 7.64
N LEU A 957 -9.95 -36.09 7.38
CA LEU A 957 -11.15 -36.35 6.56
C LEU A 957 -12.27 -37.02 7.36
N GLU A 958 -11.98 -37.52 8.53
CA GLU A 958 -12.91 -38.25 9.35
C GLU A 958 -13.37 -37.39 10.54
N ARG A 959 -14.57 -37.71 11.02
CA ARG A 959 -15.06 -37.10 12.26
C ARG A 959 -14.19 -37.55 13.44
N ILE A 960 -13.74 -36.60 14.23
CA ILE A 960 -13.04 -36.87 15.49
C ILE A 960 -14.05 -37.53 16.44
N GLN A 961 -13.77 -38.79 16.83
CA GLN A 961 -14.61 -39.57 17.73
C GLN A 961 -14.38 -39.21 19.20
#